data_36eec8b452e22f7afdde2a3af993ccf3
#
_entry.id   36eec8b452e22f7afdde2a3af993ccf3
#
_cell.length_a   1.000
_cell.length_b   1.000
_cell.length_c   1.000
_cell.angle_alpha   90.00
_cell.angle_beta   90.00
_cell.angle_gamma   90.00
#
_symmetry.space_group_name_H-M   'P 1'
#
loop_
_entity.id
_entity.type
_entity.pdbx_description
1 polymer ?
#
loop_
_entity_poly.entity_id
_entity_poly.type
_entity_poly.pdbx_seq_one_letter_code
_entity_poly.pdbx_strand_id
1 'polypeptide(L)'
;MSRSFLRPLAAAPLLAVCAVMAAPAEVRGNLVLDGIPEQAAAAAADSLDAYLGARQAAPLGFTPKGELLIATRFGDVDQLHLIDHPVGERRQITFLRAPITQAAFSPDPARSAYFYLQDSHGDGNTQIYYARTGDAAARRLTDGKSSNGGAVWSTAGREIAFFTTSRDGASYDIDVVEPESGALPHLAVAGDGVPWYPLDWSPDDRKLLVLKHVSAAEDYLYVVDLGTGQKREVEPSSSKTAIAAAKFSRDGTGVYLVSDRDSENAKLRYVNIFTGEKTEISGRGAADVEQLAVSRDGHYLAYVSSQGGTDKLELLDLRTHQDLIPPRLPVAGVIDSLSFDHESKLLAFGFAPADAPRDAYVLDIAANRLDAWTRSEAGPLERTHFVVPRLTEFPTFDRVDGKSRQIPLYVYEPTGSGAHPVLIVLHDGPEAQFRPTFDPWIQYVVNELGFAVLAPNVRGSSGYGKNFASLTQGTTREDAVKDVGALLVWLSLDGRFDAKHVAVAGTGYGGYLALAALVNYGERLRGAVDLAGITDFVGFMSTTAPYLRLEARAEFGDERDPDVRAYLRRISPLTNADRITRPVLLAHGKNDPRVPIEQSEELVNRLRSRGAAVWYLKASDEGAGFAEWPNRAAYYRVFAQFLTSLR
;
A
#
# COMPACT_ATOMS: atom_id res chain seq x y z
N MET A 1 -22.85 42.14 -79.33
CA MET A 1 -22.04 42.56 -78.21
C MET A 1 -22.51 41.85 -76.93
N SER A 2 -21.90 40.75 -76.59
CA SER A 2 -22.27 39.89 -75.45
C SER A 2 -21.04 39.72 -74.61
N ARG A 3 -21.04 40.26 -73.41
CA ARG A 3 -19.96 40.14 -72.38
C ARG A 3 -20.35 38.99 -71.46
N SER A 4 -19.60 37.86 -71.51
CA SER A 4 -19.65 36.76 -70.59
C SER A 4 -18.89 37.12 -69.31
N PHE A 5 -19.55 36.98 -68.17
CA PHE A 5 -18.94 37.09 -66.80
C PHE A 5 -18.47 35.71 -66.38
N LEU A 6 -17.16 35.54 -66.22
CA LEU A 6 -16.54 34.41 -65.51
C LEU A 6 -16.56 34.71 -64.01
N ARG A 7 -17.16 33.82 -63.22
CA ARG A 7 -17.05 33.80 -61.74
C ARG A 7 -15.81 32.99 -61.35
N PRO A 8 -15.00 33.42 -60.36
CA PRO A 8 -13.92 32.59 -59.87
C PRO A 8 -14.43 31.53 -58.91
N LEU A 9 -13.97 30.27 -59.11
CA LEU A 9 -14.14 29.18 -58.11
C LEU A 9 -13.33 29.50 -56.88
N ALA A 10 -13.99 29.49 -55.73
CA ALA A 10 -13.35 29.55 -54.42
C ALA A 10 -12.70 28.18 -54.13
N ALA A 11 -11.38 28.16 -53.95
CA ALA A 11 -10.65 27.01 -53.44
C ALA A 11 -10.94 26.82 -51.96
N ALA A 12 -11.50 25.67 -51.59
CA ALA A 12 -11.63 25.26 -50.21
C ALA A 12 -10.24 24.88 -49.66
N PRO A 13 -9.87 25.27 -48.44
CA PRO A 13 -8.61 24.82 -47.83
C PRO A 13 -8.73 23.34 -47.47
N LEU A 14 -7.84 22.50 -48.02
CA LEU A 14 -7.58 21.16 -47.51
C LEU A 14 -7.00 21.31 -46.10
N LEU A 15 -7.78 20.95 -45.09
CA LEU A 15 -7.26 20.69 -43.73
C LEU A 15 -6.41 19.42 -43.83
N ALA A 16 -5.10 19.58 -43.83
CA ALA A 16 -4.16 18.49 -43.61
C ALA A 16 -4.35 17.98 -42.20
N VAL A 17 -5.01 16.86 -42.03
CA VAL A 17 -4.97 16.08 -40.78
C VAL A 17 -3.55 15.52 -40.69
N CYS A 18 -2.67 16.22 -39.94
CA CYS A 18 -1.44 15.62 -39.50
C CYS A 18 -1.79 14.43 -38.60
N ALA A 19 -1.74 13.23 -39.14
CA ALA A 19 -1.66 12.02 -38.36
C ALA A 19 -0.39 12.12 -37.53
N VAL A 20 -0.53 12.34 -36.23
CA VAL A 20 0.58 12.23 -35.28
C VAL A 20 0.98 10.75 -35.32
N MET A 21 2.00 10.44 -36.12
CA MET A 21 2.64 9.13 -36.10
C MET A 21 3.14 8.93 -34.66
N ALA A 22 2.68 7.86 -34.01
CA ALA A 22 3.19 7.47 -32.71
C ALA A 22 4.71 7.31 -32.83
N ALA A 23 5.46 7.90 -31.89
CA ALA A 23 6.90 7.67 -31.84
C ALA A 23 7.17 6.17 -31.72
N PRO A 24 8.18 5.63 -32.40
CA PRO A 24 8.54 4.23 -32.26
C PRO A 24 8.91 3.92 -30.82
N ALA A 25 8.65 2.67 -30.38
CA ALA A 25 9.02 2.23 -29.04
C ALA A 25 10.53 2.33 -28.84
N GLU A 26 10.95 3.03 -27.79
CA GLU A 26 12.35 3.17 -27.40
C GLU A 26 12.66 2.25 -26.24
N VAL A 27 13.78 1.51 -26.29
CA VAL A 27 14.25 0.65 -25.21
C VAL A 27 15.44 1.33 -24.52
N ARG A 28 15.30 1.60 -23.22
CA ARG A 28 16.36 2.14 -22.34
C ARG A 28 16.62 1.18 -21.19
N GLY A 29 17.64 0.35 -21.31
CA GLY A 29 17.92 -0.70 -20.34
C GLY A 29 16.77 -1.71 -20.26
N ASN A 30 16.13 -1.79 -19.11
CA ASN A 30 14.96 -2.63 -18.81
C ASN A 30 13.60 -1.95 -19.10
N LEU A 31 13.61 -0.67 -19.52
CA LEU A 31 12.40 0.11 -19.80
C LEU A 31 12.10 0.15 -21.29
N VAL A 32 10.82 -0.02 -21.62
CA VAL A 32 10.25 0.21 -22.95
C VAL A 32 9.35 1.44 -22.86
N LEU A 33 9.69 2.49 -23.61
CA LEU A 33 8.93 3.74 -23.74
C LEU A 33 8.25 3.72 -25.10
N ASP A 34 6.94 3.60 -25.12
CA ASP A 34 6.18 3.44 -26.36
C ASP A 34 5.10 4.53 -26.50
N GLY A 35 5.17 5.32 -27.58
CA GLY A 35 4.34 6.49 -27.79
C GLY A 35 4.67 7.67 -26.87
N ILE A 36 5.79 7.62 -26.16
CA ILE A 36 6.27 8.68 -25.24
C ILE A 36 7.22 9.58 -26.01
N PRO A 37 7.03 10.93 -26.03
CA PRO A 37 7.96 11.85 -26.69
C PRO A 37 9.38 11.75 -26.08
N GLU A 38 10.42 11.73 -26.91
CA GLU A 38 11.82 11.63 -26.47
C GLU A 38 12.22 12.71 -25.45
N GLN A 39 11.71 13.91 -25.64
CA GLN A 39 11.94 15.05 -24.73
C GLN A 39 11.29 14.83 -23.35
N ALA A 40 10.25 14.01 -23.24
CA ALA A 40 9.55 13.72 -22.00
C ALA A 40 10.44 13.00 -20.97
N ALA A 41 11.36 12.17 -21.45
CA ALA A 41 12.27 11.41 -20.58
C ALA A 41 13.49 12.21 -20.10
N ALA A 42 13.77 13.37 -20.72
CA ALA A 42 14.95 14.21 -20.44
C ALA A 42 14.63 15.51 -19.68
N ALA A 43 13.40 16.02 -19.77
CA ALA A 43 13.03 17.31 -19.17
C ALA A 43 12.69 17.15 -17.67
N ALA A 44 12.94 18.20 -16.89
CA ALA A 44 12.67 18.31 -15.44
C ALA A 44 13.52 17.39 -14.54
N ALA A 45 14.67 16.86 -15.02
CA ALA A 45 15.47 15.90 -14.26
C ALA A 45 15.97 16.48 -12.91
N ASP A 46 16.57 17.67 -12.91
CA ASP A 46 17.27 18.19 -11.71
C ASP A 46 16.33 18.55 -10.56
N SER A 47 15.19 19.22 -10.82
CA SER A 47 14.25 19.60 -9.77
C SER A 47 13.50 18.38 -9.22
N LEU A 48 13.03 17.47 -10.09
CA LEU A 48 12.37 16.25 -9.66
C LEU A 48 13.30 15.34 -8.85
N ASP A 49 14.55 15.20 -9.28
CA ASP A 49 15.54 14.36 -8.58
C ASP A 49 15.84 14.88 -7.17
N ALA A 50 15.73 16.20 -6.94
CA ALA A 50 15.83 16.78 -5.60
C ALA A 50 14.73 16.24 -4.66
N TYR A 51 13.48 16.15 -5.12
CA TYR A 51 12.37 15.58 -4.34
C TYR A 51 12.51 14.08 -4.17
N LEU A 52 12.72 13.36 -5.28
CA LEU A 52 12.84 11.90 -5.27
C LEU A 52 14.07 11.41 -4.51
N GLY A 53 15.08 12.27 -4.30
CA GLY A 53 16.25 12.03 -3.48
C GLY A 53 15.96 11.94 -1.99
N ALA A 54 14.77 12.30 -1.54
CA ALA A 54 14.37 12.15 -0.15
C ALA A 54 14.52 10.69 0.32
N ARG A 55 15.09 10.52 1.51
CA ARG A 55 15.32 9.22 2.15
C ARG A 55 14.43 9.09 3.36
N GLN A 56 14.03 7.89 3.68
CA GLN A 56 13.24 7.57 4.87
C GLN A 56 13.92 6.46 5.66
N ALA A 57 13.57 6.33 6.93
CA ALA A 57 14.02 5.26 7.79
C ALA A 57 12.82 4.52 8.39
N ALA A 58 12.70 3.23 8.08
CA ALA A 58 11.68 2.35 8.62
C ALA A 58 12.27 1.51 9.75
N PRO A 59 11.85 1.66 11.01
CA PRO A 59 12.26 0.75 12.07
C PRO A 59 11.62 -0.63 11.86
N LEU A 60 12.42 -1.68 12.09
CA LEU A 60 12.02 -3.07 11.95
C LEU A 60 12.10 -3.85 13.27
N GLY A 61 12.52 -3.20 14.36
CA GLY A 61 12.64 -3.78 15.69
C GLY A 61 14.07 -3.71 16.23
N PHE A 62 14.23 -4.20 17.46
CA PHE A 62 15.52 -4.18 18.13
C PHE A 62 16.28 -5.51 17.98
N THR A 63 17.61 -5.42 17.97
CA THR A 63 18.45 -6.57 18.25
C THR A 63 18.38 -6.90 19.76
N PRO A 64 18.72 -8.12 20.17
CA PRO A 64 18.79 -8.45 21.61
C PRO A 64 19.80 -7.62 22.39
N LYS A 65 20.69 -6.89 21.72
CA LYS A 65 21.69 -5.98 22.34
C LYS A 65 21.20 -4.53 22.44
N GLY A 66 19.97 -4.25 22.01
CA GLY A 66 19.37 -2.91 22.08
C GLY A 66 19.69 -2.00 20.89
N GLU A 67 20.38 -2.49 19.84
CA GLU A 67 20.53 -1.73 18.58
C GLU A 67 19.20 -1.76 17.82
N LEU A 68 18.80 -0.65 17.22
CA LEU A 68 17.60 -0.57 16.37
C LEU A 68 17.94 -0.99 14.94
N LEU A 69 17.23 -1.99 14.43
CA LEU A 69 17.25 -2.36 13.01
C LEU A 69 16.35 -1.42 12.24
N ILE A 70 16.88 -0.83 11.17
CA ILE A 70 16.12 0.01 10.23
C ILE A 70 16.33 -0.43 8.80
N ALA A 71 15.34 -0.18 7.95
CA ALA A 71 15.49 -0.17 6.50
C ALA A 71 15.59 1.28 5.99
N THR A 72 16.60 1.57 5.20
CA THR A 72 16.82 2.90 4.60
C THR A 72 17.64 2.78 3.32
N ARG A 73 17.42 3.72 2.37
CA ARG A 73 18.04 3.70 1.06
C ARG A 73 19.20 4.69 0.96
N PHE A 74 20.38 4.21 0.60
CA PHE A 74 21.51 5.02 0.16
C PHE A 74 21.91 4.76 -1.30
N GLY A 75 21.43 3.68 -1.89
CA GLY A 75 21.61 3.30 -3.29
C GLY A 75 20.26 3.17 -4.01
N ASP A 76 20.12 2.11 -4.80
CA ASP A 76 18.94 1.88 -5.63
C ASP A 76 17.76 1.26 -4.85
N VAL A 77 18.03 0.51 -3.78
CA VAL A 77 17.02 -0.13 -2.92
C VAL A 77 17.35 0.04 -1.45
N ASP A 78 16.33 -0.15 -0.59
CA ASP A 78 16.51 -0.12 0.85
C ASP A 78 17.42 -1.26 1.33
N GLN A 79 18.31 -0.93 2.28
CA GLN A 79 19.24 -1.84 2.94
C GLN A 79 18.98 -1.86 4.44
N LEU A 80 19.36 -2.94 5.09
CA LEU A 80 19.32 -3.04 6.55
C LEU A 80 20.51 -2.33 7.19
N HIS A 81 20.21 -1.53 8.21
CA HIS A 81 21.21 -0.82 9.01
C HIS A 81 20.91 -1.00 10.50
N LEU A 82 21.94 -0.90 11.32
CA LEU A 82 21.83 -0.88 12.77
C LEU A 82 22.21 0.49 13.30
N ILE A 83 21.48 0.94 14.34
CA ILE A 83 21.72 2.18 15.07
C ILE A 83 21.70 1.83 16.56
N ASP A 84 22.68 2.31 17.34
CA ASP A 84 22.85 1.97 18.76
C ASP A 84 22.45 3.08 19.74
N HIS A 85 22.19 4.31 19.23
CA HIS A 85 21.74 5.44 20.04
C HIS A 85 21.01 6.49 19.18
N PRO A 86 20.28 7.46 19.79
CA PRO A 86 19.61 8.51 19.04
C PRO A 86 20.53 9.26 18.09
N VAL A 87 20.14 9.33 16.81
CA VAL A 87 20.88 9.97 15.70
C VAL A 87 22.30 9.38 15.53
N GLY A 88 22.50 8.13 15.94
CA GLY A 88 23.76 7.41 15.79
C GLY A 88 24.09 7.08 14.33
N GLU A 89 25.31 6.56 14.12
CA GLU A 89 25.75 6.09 12.82
C GLU A 89 24.87 4.93 12.33
N ARG A 90 24.43 5.01 11.07
CA ARG A 90 23.68 3.95 10.40
C ARG A 90 24.65 2.90 9.84
N ARG A 91 24.94 1.87 10.60
CA ARG A 91 25.84 0.79 10.18
C ARG A 91 25.13 -0.19 9.27
N GLN A 92 25.46 -0.15 7.97
CA GLN A 92 24.86 -1.03 6.96
C GLN A 92 25.30 -2.49 7.18
N ILE A 93 24.34 -3.43 7.11
CA ILE A 93 24.57 -4.87 7.31
C ILE A 93 24.15 -5.72 6.10
N THR A 94 23.48 -5.13 5.09
CA THR A 94 23.15 -5.83 3.83
C THR A 94 23.58 -5.02 2.63
N PHE A 95 23.89 -5.73 1.51
CA PHE A 95 24.34 -5.13 0.24
C PHE A 95 23.59 -5.81 -0.92
N LEU A 96 22.28 -5.65 -0.96
CA LEU A 96 21.37 -6.35 -1.86
C LEU A 96 21.06 -5.52 -3.10
N ARG A 97 20.66 -6.20 -4.17
CA ARG A 97 20.26 -5.55 -5.44
C ARG A 97 18.75 -5.39 -5.57
N ALA A 98 17.99 -6.24 -4.91
CA ALA A 98 16.53 -6.16 -4.90
C ALA A 98 16.02 -5.69 -3.51
N PRO A 99 14.83 -5.08 -3.41
CA PRO A 99 14.30 -4.54 -2.17
C PRO A 99 14.00 -5.62 -1.13
N ILE A 100 14.11 -5.26 0.14
CA ILE A 100 13.71 -6.08 1.28
C ILE A 100 12.26 -5.76 1.62
N THR A 101 11.43 -6.81 1.76
CA THR A 101 10.01 -6.66 2.12
C THR A 101 9.75 -6.85 3.61
N GLN A 102 10.59 -7.63 4.30
CA GLN A 102 10.49 -7.87 5.74
C GLN A 102 11.88 -8.26 6.28
N ALA A 103 12.18 -7.90 7.53
CA ALA A 103 13.33 -8.42 8.25
C ALA A 103 13.10 -8.36 9.76
N ALA A 104 13.72 -9.29 10.51
CA ALA A 104 13.72 -9.27 11.97
C ALA A 104 14.93 -10.01 12.54
N PHE A 105 15.48 -9.48 13.65
CA PHE A 105 16.47 -10.20 14.43
C PHE A 105 15.84 -11.32 15.27
N SER A 106 16.58 -12.41 15.43
CA SER A 106 16.22 -13.44 16.41
C SER A 106 16.16 -12.82 17.82
N PRO A 107 15.12 -13.07 18.59
CA PRO A 107 15.03 -12.59 19.99
C PRO A 107 15.96 -13.37 20.95
N ASP A 108 16.71 -14.38 20.50
CA ASP A 108 17.70 -15.10 21.29
C ASP A 108 18.97 -14.24 21.46
N PRO A 109 19.32 -13.79 22.69
CA PRO A 109 20.49 -12.95 22.91
C PRO A 109 21.83 -13.65 22.63
N ALA A 110 21.84 -14.98 22.58
CA ALA A 110 23.02 -15.77 22.23
C ALA A 110 23.25 -15.79 20.71
N ARG A 111 22.26 -15.39 19.90
CA ARG A 111 22.31 -15.39 18.46
C ARG A 111 22.35 -13.95 17.93
N SER A 112 23.40 -13.57 17.23
CA SER A 112 23.40 -12.30 16.48
C SER A 112 22.92 -12.58 15.05
N ALA A 113 21.70 -13.13 14.92
CA ALA A 113 21.16 -13.64 13.67
C ALA A 113 19.86 -12.92 13.30
N TYR A 114 19.59 -12.84 12.00
CA TYR A 114 18.37 -12.22 11.47
C TYR A 114 17.91 -12.98 10.22
N PHE A 115 16.63 -12.84 9.90
CA PHE A 115 16.12 -13.16 8.59
C PHE A 115 15.75 -11.89 7.83
N TYR A 116 15.72 -11.99 6.52
CA TYR A 116 15.06 -11.01 5.65
C TYR A 116 14.36 -11.71 4.49
N LEU A 117 13.37 -11.04 3.96
CA LEU A 117 12.58 -11.48 2.83
C LEU A 117 12.87 -10.60 1.62
N GLN A 118 13.03 -11.25 0.47
CA GLN A 118 13.33 -10.59 -0.79
C GLN A 118 12.74 -11.40 -1.94
N ASP A 119 12.18 -10.73 -2.93
CA ASP A 119 11.81 -11.36 -4.20
C ASP A 119 12.84 -11.05 -5.31
N SER A 120 12.62 -11.63 -6.48
CA SER A 120 13.44 -11.38 -7.65
C SER A 120 12.68 -10.49 -8.62
N HIS A 121 13.05 -9.20 -8.67
CA HIS A 121 12.50 -8.27 -9.65
C HIS A 121 10.96 -8.09 -9.58
N GLY A 122 10.39 -8.14 -8.38
CA GLY A 122 8.97 -7.89 -8.14
C GLY A 122 8.03 -9.00 -8.62
N ASP A 123 8.52 -10.24 -8.77
CA ASP A 123 7.75 -11.40 -9.24
C ASP A 123 6.82 -12.01 -8.16
N GLY A 124 6.86 -11.50 -6.93
CA GLY A 124 6.07 -11.97 -5.79
C GLY A 124 6.48 -13.35 -5.26
N ASN A 125 7.50 -13.99 -5.85
CA ASN A 125 8.06 -15.25 -5.36
C ASN A 125 9.10 -14.98 -4.27
N THR A 126 8.67 -14.31 -3.22
CA THR A 126 9.50 -13.86 -2.11
C THR A 126 10.16 -15.04 -1.42
N GLN A 127 11.47 -14.93 -1.16
CA GLN A 127 12.27 -15.95 -0.50
C GLN A 127 12.76 -15.47 0.86
N ILE A 128 12.91 -16.40 1.81
CA ILE A 128 13.41 -16.14 3.15
C ILE A 128 14.89 -16.45 3.19
N TYR A 129 15.68 -15.48 3.64
CA TYR A 129 17.12 -15.58 3.83
C TYR A 129 17.47 -15.42 5.31
N TYR A 130 18.44 -16.20 5.77
CA TYR A 130 18.97 -16.18 7.12
C TYR A 130 20.45 -15.81 7.09
N ALA A 131 20.88 -14.94 7.99
CA ALA A 131 22.26 -14.55 8.19
C ALA A 131 22.56 -14.25 9.66
N ARG A 132 23.82 -14.36 10.03
CA ARG A 132 24.36 -13.78 11.26
C ARG A 132 25.03 -12.45 10.96
N THR A 133 25.08 -11.56 11.92
CA THR A 133 25.81 -10.30 11.76
C THR A 133 27.28 -10.60 11.48
N GLY A 134 27.79 -10.14 10.33
CA GLY A 134 29.15 -10.37 9.89
C GLY A 134 29.34 -11.55 8.93
N ASP A 135 28.28 -12.32 8.61
CA ASP A 135 28.35 -13.33 7.56
C ASP A 135 28.63 -12.69 6.20
N ALA A 136 29.44 -13.37 5.39
CA ALA A 136 29.77 -12.92 4.02
C ALA A 136 28.58 -13.07 3.07
N ALA A 137 27.66 -14.01 3.34
CA ALA A 137 26.47 -14.27 2.52
C ALA A 137 25.34 -14.86 3.38
N ALA A 138 24.12 -14.46 3.08
CA ALA A 138 22.93 -15.05 3.70
C ALA A 138 22.58 -16.39 3.05
N ARG A 139 22.05 -17.31 3.84
CA ARG A 139 21.56 -18.61 3.38
C ARG A 139 20.06 -18.55 3.11
N ARG A 140 19.63 -18.92 1.92
CA ARG A 140 18.22 -19.07 1.58
C ARG A 140 17.63 -20.28 2.31
N LEU A 141 16.48 -20.09 2.95
CA LEU A 141 15.76 -21.13 3.70
C LEU A 141 14.67 -21.80 2.87
N THR A 142 14.14 -21.12 1.84
CA THR A 142 13.02 -21.55 1.02
C THR A 142 13.45 -22.05 -0.36
N ASP A 143 12.54 -22.60 -1.15
CA ASP A 143 12.82 -23.36 -2.37
C ASP A 143 13.33 -22.54 -3.57
N GLY A 144 13.15 -21.20 -3.55
CA GLY A 144 13.54 -20.30 -4.63
C GLY A 144 12.52 -20.16 -5.75
N LYS A 145 11.29 -20.67 -5.57
CA LYS A 145 10.24 -20.69 -6.61
C LYS A 145 8.88 -20.28 -6.11
N SER A 146 8.54 -20.69 -4.88
CA SER A 146 7.26 -20.40 -4.25
C SER A 146 7.20 -18.99 -3.67
N SER A 147 5.99 -18.47 -3.48
CA SER A 147 5.74 -17.26 -2.70
C SER A 147 5.77 -17.58 -1.21
N ASN A 148 6.52 -16.81 -0.44
CA ASN A 148 6.66 -16.96 1.00
C ASN A 148 6.55 -15.60 1.69
N GLY A 149 6.09 -15.58 2.95
CA GLY A 149 5.99 -14.30 3.67
C GLY A 149 5.44 -14.44 5.09
N GLY A 150 5.17 -13.30 5.74
CA GLY A 150 4.64 -13.27 7.09
C GLY A 150 5.52 -14.00 8.11
N ALA A 151 6.85 -13.94 7.93
CA ALA A 151 7.80 -14.67 8.75
C ALA A 151 7.84 -14.12 10.18
N VAL A 152 7.73 -15.01 11.18
CA VAL A 152 7.78 -14.65 12.60
C VAL A 152 8.70 -15.60 13.36
N TRP A 153 9.60 -15.02 14.17
CA TRP A 153 10.44 -15.79 15.08
C TRP A 153 9.63 -16.41 16.21
N SER A 154 10.01 -17.63 16.61
CA SER A 154 9.54 -18.20 17.88
C SER A 154 9.99 -17.34 19.05
N THR A 155 9.30 -17.42 20.19
CA THR A 155 9.58 -16.61 21.40
C THR A 155 11.02 -16.83 21.89
N ALA A 156 11.54 -18.06 21.80
CA ALA A 156 12.93 -18.39 22.09
C ALA A 156 13.90 -18.02 20.96
N GLY A 157 13.44 -17.59 19.78
CA GLY A 157 14.28 -17.18 18.67
C GLY A 157 15.01 -18.32 17.94
N ARG A 158 14.48 -19.55 18.01
CA ARG A 158 15.12 -20.72 17.41
C ARG A 158 14.50 -21.10 16.08
N GLU A 159 13.20 -20.90 15.93
CA GLU A 159 12.41 -21.30 14.77
C GLU A 159 11.74 -20.09 14.12
N ILE A 160 11.46 -20.22 12.84
CA ILE A 160 10.71 -19.24 12.06
C ILE A 160 9.48 -19.93 11.48
N ALA A 161 8.29 -19.40 11.75
CA ALA A 161 7.06 -19.76 11.06
C ALA A 161 6.79 -18.76 9.94
N PHE A 162 6.32 -19.24 8.79
CA PHE A 162 6.03 -18.40 7.63
C PHE A 162 4.98 -19.05 6.75
N PHE A 163 4.25 -18.26 5.95
CA PHE A 163 3.41 -18.85 4.92
C PHE A 163 4.24 -19.21 3.67
N THR A 164 3.81 -20.24 2.97
CA THR A 164 4.44 -20.69 1.72
C THR A 164 3.41 -21.27 0.75
N THR A 165 3.65 -21.09 -0.56
CA THR A 165 2.86 -21.73 -1.62
C THR A 165 3.57 -22.95 -2.21
N SER A 166 4.59 -23.48 -1.53
CA SER A 166 5.50 -24.51 -2.05
C SER A 166 4.83 -25.83 -2.41
N ARG A 167 3.70 -26.17 -1.78
CA ARG A 167 3.01 -27.45 -1.97
C ARG A 167 2.37 -27.59 -3.35
N ASP A 168 1.70 -26.55 -3.84
CA ASP A 168 0.87 -26.62 -5.06
C ASP A 168 0.84 -25.30 -5.86
N GLY A 169 1.54 -24.26 -5.42
CA GLY A 169 1.56 -22.94 -6.04
C GLY A 169 0.29 -22.12 -5.86
N ALA A 170 -0.67 -22.61 -5.07
CA ALA A 170 -1.99 -21.96 -4.88
C ALA A 170 -2.41 -21.82 -3.42
N SER A 171 -2.14 -22.84 -2.60
CA SER A 171 -2.51 -22.85 -1.19
C SER A 171 -1.44 -22.15 -0.34
N TYR A 172 -1.87 -21.33 0.59
CA TYR A 172 -1.01 -20.78 1.62
C TYR A 172 -0.91 -21.75 2.78
N ASP A 173 0.16 -22.53 2.81
CA ASP A 173 0.50 -23.37 3.96
C ASP A 173 1.32 -22.56 4.97
N ILE A 174 1.38 -23.00 6.23
CA ILE A 174 2.33 -22.48 7.19
C ILE A 174 3.40 -23.53 7.42
N ASP A 175 4.63 -23.21 7.09
CA ASP A 175 5.81 -24.01 7.38
C ASP A 175 6.57 -23.42 8.56
N VAL A 176 7.31 -24.31 9.25
CA VAL A 176 8.25 -23.97 10.31
C VAL A 176 9.64 -24.46 9.94
N VAL A 177 10.65 -23.66 10.22
CA VAL A 177 12.05 -24.02 10.01
C VAL A 177 12.91 -23.59 11.20
N GLU A 178 13.85 -24.48 11.61
CA GLU A 178 14.96 -24.13 12.48
C GLU A 178 16.17 -23.77 11.61
N PRO A 179 16.53 -22.48 11.45
CA PRO A 179 17.55 -22.08 10.49
C PRO A 179 18.91 -22.74 10.71
N GLU A 180 19.29 -23.05 11.94
CA GLU A 180 20.63 -23.58 12.28
C GLU A 180 20.73 -25.10 12.24
N SER A 181 19.61 -25.82 12.18
CA SER A 181 19.60 -27.30 12.13
C SER A 181 20.06 -27.85 10.78
N GLY A 182 20.02 -27.04 9.71
CA GLY A 182 20.25 -27.51 8.34
C GLY A 182 19.09 -28.31 7.74
N ALA A 183 17.99 -28.51 8.51
CA ALA A 183 16.76 -29.14 8.05
C ALA A 183 16.00 -28.22 7.08
N LEU A 184 15.21 -28.85 6.19
CA LEU A 184 14.27 -28.13 5.34
C LEU A 184 13.03 -27.70 6.18
N PRO A 185 12.33 -26.64 5.75
CA PRO A 185 11.04 -26.30 6.33
C PRO A 185 10.08 -27.50 6.34
N HIS A 186 9.25 -27.61 7.37
CA HIS A 186 8.25 -28.64 7.48
C HIS A 186 6.84 -28.03 7.70
N LEU A 187 5.84 -28.72 7.18
CA LEU A 187 4.44 -28.28 7.22
C LEU A 187 3.92 -28.29 8.66
N ALA A 188 3.50 -27.14 9.16
CA ALA A 188 2.82 -26.97 10.44
C ALA A 188 1.30 -26.83 10.28
N VAL A 189 0.83 -26.11 9.26
CA VAL A 189 -0.58 -25.89 8.97
C VAL A 189 -0.82 -26.02 7.48
N ALA A 190 -1.64 -26.99 7.06
CA ALA A 190 -2.11 -27.07 5.68
C ALA A 190 -3.21 -26.03 5.43
N GLY A 191 -3.01 -25.20 4.41
CA GLY A 191 -3.98 -24.25 3.91
C GLY A 191 -5.09 -24.93 3.10
N ASP A 192 -6.22 -24.25 2.96
CA ASP A 192 -7.42 -24.70 2.28
C ASP A 192 -7.80 -23.84 1.06
N GLY A 193 -6.80 -23.12 0.52
CA GLY A 193 -6.93 -22.31 -0.68
C GLY A 193 -7.12 -20.82 -0.44
N VAL A 194 -7.51 -20.40 0.78
CA VAL A 194 -7.44 -18.98 1.19
C VAL A 194 -6.14 -18.73 1.95
N PRO A 195 -5.67 -17.47 2.03
CA PRO A 195 -4.45 -17.13 2.76
C PRO A 195 -4.50 -17.51 4.25
N TRP A 196 -3.42 -18.12 4.73
CA TRP A 196 -3.15 -18.38 6.15
C TRP A 196 -1.84 -17.70 6.54
N TYR A 197 -1.85 -16.89 7.62
CA TYR A 197 -0.71 -16.11 8.07
C TYR A 197 -0.35 -16.43 9.52
N PRO A 198 0.91 -16.79 9.85
CA PRO A 198 1.35 -16.85 11.22
C PRO A 198 1.49 -15.43 11.79
N LEU A 199 0.88 -15.16 12.95
CA LEU A 199 0.92 -13.84 13.59
C LEU A 199 1.82 -13.79 14.81
N ASP A 200 1.87 -14.86 15.61
CA ASP A 200 2.66 -14.89 16.85
C ASP A 200 2.86 -16.33 17.34
N TRP A 201 3.85 -16.53 18.19
CA TRP A 201 4.11 -17.76 18.90
C TRP A 201 3.66 -17.64 20.35
N SER A 202 3.16 -18.76 20.91
CA SER A 202 2.91 -18.82 22.36
C SER A 202 4.21 -18.66 23.14
N PRO A 203 4.15 -18.22 24.41
CA PRO A 203 5.34 -18.02 25.24
C PRO A 203 6.22 -19.27 25.42
N ASP A 204 5.63 -20.46 25.30
CA ASP A 204 6.29 -21.77 25.42
C ASP A 204 6.72 -22.38 24.06
N ASP A 205 6.55 -21.65 22.95
CA ASP A 205 6.82 -22.04 21.56
C ASP A 205 6.09 -23.30 21.08
N ARG A 206 5.01 -23.71 21.76
CA ARG A 206 4.23 -24.92 21.40
C ARG A 206 3.04 -24.65 20.52
N LYS A 207 2.63 -23.38 20.40
CA LYS A 207 1.45 -22.99 19.63
C LYS A 207 1.75 -21.81 18.73
N LEU A 208 1.05 -21.76 17.60
CA LEU A 208 1.00 -20.59 16.71
C LEU A 208 -0.35 -19.91 16.82
N LEU A 209 -0.34 -18.60 16.78
CA LEU A 209 -1.50 -17.77 16.51
C LEU A 209 -1.55 -17.54 15.00
N VAL A 210 -2.64 -17.93 14.37
CA VAL A 210 -2.74 -17.99 12.92
C VAL A 210 -4.02 -17.31 12.46
N LEU A 211 -3.89 -16.42 11.49
CA LEU A 211 -4.98 -15.74 10.80
C LEU A 211 -5.32 -16.50 9.52
N LYS A 212 -6.58 -16.89 9.36
CA LYS A 212 -7.15 -17.30 8.09
C LYS A 212 -7.86 -16.10 7.49
N HIS A 213 -7.34 -15.58 6.38
CA HIS A 213 -7.86 -14.39 5.69
C HIS A 213 -8.73 -14.81 4.51
N VAL A 214 -10.00 -14.42 4.50
CA VAL A 214 -10.92 -14.71 3.40
C VAL A 214 -11.11 -13.48 2.52
N SER A 215 -11.29 -12.31 3.14
CA SER A 215 -11.42 -11.01 2.49
C SER A 215 -11.13 -9.91 3.50
N ALA A 216 -10.99 -8.66 3.06
CA ALA A 216 -10.81 -7.53 3.94
C ALA A 216 -11.93 -7.36 5.01
N ALA A 217 -13.08 -8.00 4.84
CA ALA A 217 -14.20 -7.97 5.79
C ALA A 217 -14.40 -9.30 6.55
N GLU A 218 -13.56 -10.32 6.28
CA GLU A 218 -13.81 -11.68 6.81
C GLU A 218 -12.52 -12.41 7.13
N ASP A 219 -12.21 -12.50 8.41
CA ASP A 219 -11.07 -13.19 8.98
C ASP A 219 -11.49 -14.16 10.08
N TYR A 220 -10.64 -15.17 10.31
CA TYR A 220 -10.76 -16.12 11.42
C TYR A 220 -9.41 -16.29 12.11
N LEU A 221 -9.40 -16.23 13.43
CA LEU A 221 -8.20 -16.37 14.25
C LEU A 221 -8.16 -17.71 14.92
N TYR A 222 -7.05 -18.45 14.74
CA TYR A 222 -6.86 -19.77 15.32
C TYR A 222 -5.63 -19.82 16.23
N VAL A 223 -5.73 -20.58 17.32
CA VAL A 223 -4.58 -21.13 18.03
C VAL A 223 -4.35 -22.55 17.52
N VAL A 224 -3.15 -22.82 17.02
CA VAL A 224 -2.74 -24.12 16.49
C VAL A 224 -1.70 -24.73 17.39
N ASP A 225 -1.94 -25.91 17.92
CA ASP A 225 -0.99 -26.71 18.70
C ASP A 225 -0.04 -27.44 17.74
N LEU A 226 1.24 -27.14 17.81
CA LEU A 226 2.25 -27.67 16.86
C LEU A 226 2.55 -29.16 17.09
N GLY A 227 2.36 -29.67 18.31
CA GLY A 227 2.60 -31.08 18.62
C GLY A 227 1.48 -32.00 18.13
N THR A 228 0.23 -31.51 18.12
CA THR A 228 -0.96 -32.33 17.77
C THR A 228 -1.58 -31.91 16.43
N GLY A 229 -1.26 -30.72 15.90
CA GLY A 229 -1.92 -30.14 14.73
C GLY A 229 -3.34 -29.65 14.99
N GLN A 230 -3.81 -29.66 16.25
CA GLN A 230 -5.17 -29.23 16.59
C GLN A 230 -5.32 -27.72 16.42
N LYS A 231 -6.37 -27.31 15.68
CA LYS A 231 -6.75 -25.92 15.46
C LYS A 231 -7.95 -25.57 16.34
N ARG A 232 -7.87 -24.47 17.08
CA ARG A 232 -8.98 -23.93 17.86
C ARG A 232 -9.20 -22.47 17.49
N GLU A 233 -10.41 -22.13 17.04
CA GLU A 233 -10.79 -20.75 16.78
C GLU A 233 -10.88 -19.96 18.08
N VAL A 234 -10.27 -18.76 18.11
CA VAL A 234 -10.16 -17.92 19.31
C VAL A 234 -11.49 -17.30 19.68
N GLU A 235 -12.23 -16.84 18.69
CA GLU A 235 -13.50 -16.14 18.90
C GLU A 235 -14.51 -16.57 17.81
N PRO A 236 -15.11 -17.78 17.89
CA PRO A 236 -16.06 -18.25 16.90
C PRO A 236 -17.26 -17.32 16.71
N SER A 237 -17.63 -17.04 15.46
CA SER A 237 -18.77 -16.19 15.11
C SER A 237 -19.39 -16.59 13.78
N SER A 238 -20.69 -16.32 13.65
CA SER A 238 -21.40 -16.41 12.37
C SER A 238 -21.38 -15.10 11.57
N SER A 239 -20.95 -13.98 12.19
CA SER A 239 -20.83 -12.69 11.50
C SER A 239 -19.42 -12.52 10.94
N LYS A 240 -19.31 -11.91 9.75
CA LYS A 240 -18.04 -11.48 9.17
C LYS A 240 -17.36 -10.48 10.08
N THR A 241 -16.05 -10.61 10.23
CA THR A 241 -15.24 -9.80 11.14
C THR A 241 -13.87 -9.59 10.50
N ALA A 242 -13.44 -8.36 10.39
CA ALA A 242 -12.06 -8.03 10.02
C ALA A 242 -11.17 -8.05 11.26
N ILE A 243 -9.96 -8.62 11.13
CA ILE A 243 -8.96 -8.72 12.20
C ILE A 243 -7.69 -8.00 11.75
N ALA A 244 -7.39 -6.86 12.37
CA ALA A 244 -6.23 -6.07 12.02
C ALA A 244 -4.92 -6.57 12.66
N ALA A 245 -4.98 -7.07 13.91
CA ALA A 245 -3.80 -7.55 14.62
C ALA A 245 -4.17 -8.51 15.76
N ALA A 246 -3.25 -9.44 16.10
CA ALA A 246 -3.39 -10.27 17.29
C ALA A 246 -2.03 -10.70 17.83
N LYS A 247 -1.92 -10.83 19.18
CA LYS A 247 -0.74 -11.27 19.90
C LYS A 247 -1.13 -12.11 21.13
N PHE A 248 -0.34 -13.13 21.45
CA PHE A 248 -0.49 -13.84 22.71
C PHE A 248 -0.21 -12.94 23.92
N SER A 249 -0.96 -13.13 25.00
CA SER A 249 -0.53 -12.67 26.32
C SER A 249 0.70 -13.46 26.79
N ARG A 250 1.61 -12.81 27.50
CA ARG A 250 2.89 -13.45 27.89
C ARG A 250 2.76 -14.48 28.99
N ASP A 251 1.62 -14.57 29.65
CA ASP A 251 1.25 -15.67 30.55
C ASP A 251 0.64 -16.89 29.82
N GLY A 252 0.42 -16.75 28.51
CA GLY A 252 -0.16 -17.82 27.66
C GLY A 252 -1.65 -18.08 27.88
N THR A 253 -2.34 -17.26 28.70
CA THR A 253 -3.76 -17.48 29.03
C THR A 253 -4.73 -16.90 28.01
N GLY A 254 -4.28 -15.97 27.17
CA GLY A 254 -5.16 -15.30 26.23
C GLY A 254 -4.46 -14.67 25.03
N VAL A 255 -5.24 -13.93 24.29
CA VAL A 255 -4.84 -13.20 23.08
C VAL A 255 -5.36 -11.78 23.17
N TYR A 256 -4.49 -10.83 22.89
CA TYR A 256 -4.87 -9.45 22.55
C TYR A 256 -5.26 -9.42 21.08
N LEU A 257 -6.46 -8.97 20.77
CA LEU A 257 -7.08 -9.03 19.46
C LEU A 257 -7.65 -7.67 19.06
N VAL A 258 -7.28 -7.19 17.89
CA VAL A 258 -7.87 -6.01 17.25
C VAL A 258 -8.82 -6.46 16.16
N SER A 259 -10.11 -6.16 16.30
CA SER A 259 -11.13 -6.53 15.32
C SER A 259 -12.33 -5.59 15.36
N ASP A 260 -13.10 -5.57 14.26
CA ASP A 260 -14.37 -4.84 14.13
C ASP A 260 -15.60 -5.64 14.62
N ARG A 261 -15.37 -6.73 15.36
CA ARG A 261 -16.45 -7.55 15.89
C ARG A 261 -17.37 -6.73 16.78
N ASP A 262 -18.67 -6.80 16.54
CA ASP A 262 -19.72 -6.13 17.32
C ASP A 262 -19.57 -4.60 17.41
N SER A 263 -18.78 -3.99 16.50
CA SER A 263 -18.54 -2.56 16.45
C SER A 263 -18.36 -2.05 15.02
N GLU A 264 -18.60 -0.75 14.83
CA GLU A 264 -18.35 -0.05 13.56
C GLU A 264 -16.84 0.12 13.32
N ASN A 265 -16.08 0.40 14.38
CA ASN A 265 -14.64 0.58 14.34
C ASN A 265 -13.91 -0.60 14.96
N ALA A 266 -12.72 -0.92 14.48
CA ALA A 266 -11.86 -1.94 15.06
C ALA A 266 -11.47 -1.59 16.50
N LYS A 267 -11.65 -2.54 17.42
CA LYS A 267 -11.40 -2.38 18.86
C LYS A 267 -10.37 -3.40 19.33
N LEU A 268 -9.56 -2.98 20.31
CA LEU A 268 -8.64 -3.86 21.02
C LEU A 268 -9.34 -4.51 22.21
N ARG A 269 -9.28 -5.84 22.27
CA ARG A 269 -9.81 -6.65 23.36
C ARG A 269 -8.83 -7.74 23.78
N TYR A 270 -8.94 -8.18 25.01
CA TYR A 270 -8.33 -9.41 25.48
C TYR A 270 -9.36 -10.55 25.43
N VAL A 271 -8.96 -11.70 24.94
CA VAL A 271 -9.78 -12.92 24.88
C VAL A 271 -9.04 -14.04 25.61
N ASN A 272 -9.59 -14.55 26.71
CA ASN A 272 -9.06 -15.72 27.39
C ASN A 272 -9.32 -16.97 26.54
N ILE A 273 -8.27 -17.66 26.10
CA ILE A 273 -8.40 -18.81 25.21
C ILE A 273 -8.92 -20.08 25.89
N PHE A 274 -9.00 -20.14 27.20
CA PHE A 274 -9.52 -21.29 27.93
C PHE A 274 -10.99 -21.11 28.33
N THR A 275 -11.36 -19.92 28.83
CA THR A 275 -12.71 -19.63 29.32
C THR A 275 -13.61 -18.99 28.25
N GLY A 276 -13.02 -18.35 27.23
CA GLY A 276 -13.74 -17.54 26.24
C GLY A 276 -14.16 -16.16 26.76
N GLU A 277 -13.74 -15.77 27.98
CA GLU A 277 -14.05 -14.46 28.56
C GLU A 277 -13.34 -13.35 27.78
N LYS A 278 -14.05 -12.23 27.59
CA LYS A 278 -13.61 -11.10 26.78
C LYS A 278 -13.60 -9.83 27.61
N THR A 279 -12.56 -9.04 27.44
CA THR A 279 -12.42 -7.71 28.06
C THR A 279 -12.04 -6.70 27.00
N GLU A 280 -12.85 -5.68 26.76
CA GLU A 280 -12.48 -4.56 25.90
C GLU A 280 -11.43 -3.69 26.60
N ILE A 281 -10.35 -3.36 25.86
CA ILE A 281 -9.21 -2.58 26.35
C ILE A 281 -9.26 -1.16 25.77
N SER A 282 -9.42 -1.02 24.46
CA SER A 282 -9.49 0.31 23.82
C SER A 282 -10.75 1.06 24.24
N GLY A 283 -10.60 2.39 24.44
CA GLY A 283 -11.71 3.23 24.86
C GLY A 283 -12.86 3.33 23.84
N ARG A 284 -14.01 3.85 24.29
CA ARG A 284 -15.16 4.15 23.42
C ARG A 284 -14.83 5.37 22.55
N GLY A 285 -14.89 5.22 21.23
CA GLY A 285 -14.64 6.31 20.28
C GLY A 285 -14.80 5.86 18.83
N ALA A 286 -14.73 6.82 17.92
CA ALA A 286 -14.82 6.59 16.47
C ALA A 286 -13.46 6.26 15.82
N ALA A 287 -12.40 6.06 16.61
CA ALA A 287 -11.09 5.67 16.10
C ALA A 287 -10.99 4.16 15.90
N ASP A 288 -10.39 3.75 14.80
CA ASP A 288 -9.98 2.36 14.58
C ASP A 288 -8.67 2.10 15.30
N VAL A 289 -8.55 0.95 15.97
CA VAL A 289 -7.25 0.43 16.39
C VAL A 289 -6.66 -0.34 15.21
N GLU A 290 -5.39 -0.07 14.86
CA GLU A 290 -4.76 -0.67 13.67
C GLU A 290 -3.63 -1.63 14.01
N GLN A 291 -2.88 -1.35 15.08
CA GLN A 291 -1.68 -2.08 15.45
C GLN A 291 -1.61 -2.31 16.95
N LEU A 292 -0.90 -3.36 17.34
CA LEU A 292 -0.56 -3.61 18.73
C LEU A 292 0.81 -4.28 18.88
N ALA A 293 1.46 -4.04 20.01
CA ALA A 293 2.66 -4.74 20.47
C ALA A 293 2.57 -5.03 21.95
N VAL A 294 3.06 -6.19 22.38
CA VAL A 294 3.15 -6.60 23.78
C VAL A 294 4.61 -6.69 24.18
N SER A 295 5.00 -6.06 25.29
CA SER A 295 6.37 -6.14 25.78
C SER A 295 6.75 -7.59 26.14
N ARG A 296 8.03 -7.92 26.05
CA ARG A 296 8.53 -9.29 26.25
C ARG A 296 8.23 -9.82 27.66
N ASP A 297 8.28 -8.95 28.66
CA ASP A 297 7.97 -9.28 30.05
C ASP A 297 6.46 -9.28 30.37
N GLY A 298 5.61 -8.89 29.40
CA GLY A 298 4.16 -8.82 29.56
C GLY A 298 3.66 -7.64 30.39
N HIS A 299 4.52 -6.63 30.67
CA HIS A 299 4.13 -5.46 31.48
C HIS A 299 3.38 -4.40 30.67
N TYR A 300 3.75 -4.22 29.40
CA TYR A 300 3.23 -3.13 28.59
C TYR A 300 2.53 -3.65 27.35
N LEU A 301 1.46 -2.98 26.99
CA LEU A 301 0.75 -3.12 25.74
C LEU A 301 0.72 -1.75 25.06
N ALA A 302 1.34 -1.65 23.89
CA ALA A 302 1.25 -0.48 23.02
C ALA A 302 0.29 -0.75 21.87
N TYR A 303 -0.51 0.24 21.50
CA TYR A 303 -1.36 0.16 20.33
C TYR A 303 -1.51 1.52 19.65
N VAL A 304 -1.91 1.50 18.39
CA VAL A 304 -2.14 2.69 17.57
C VAL A 304 -3.62 2.83 17.33
N SER A 305 -4.19 3.98 17.68
CA SER A 305 -5.54 4.39 17.30
C SER A 305 -5.49 5.43 16.19
N SER A 306 -6.29 5.22 15.13
CA SER A 306 -6.32 6.06 13.93
C SER A 306 -7.67 6.75 13.76
N GLN A 307 -7.66 8.04 13.48
CA GLN A 307 -8.86 8.81 13.17
C GLN A 307 -8.57 9.83 12.07
N GLY A 308 -9.36 9.80 11.01
CA GLY A 308 -9.18 10.70 9.88
C GLY A 308 -7.78 10.57 9.25
N GLY A 309 -7.21 9.36 9.23
CA GLY A 309 -5.91 9.05 8.63
C GLY A 309 -4.68 9.51 9.41
N THR A 310 -4.84 10.00 10.66
CA THR A 310 -3.74 10.35 11.57
C THR A 310 -3.81 9.53 12.84
N ASP A 311 -2.65 9.28 13.45
CA ASP A 311 -2.49 8.29 14.50
C ASP A 311 -2.15 8.88 15.85
N LYS A 312 -2.53 8.12 16.88
CA LYS A 312 -2.16 8.34 18.27
C LYS A 312 -1.55 7.06 18.83
N LEU A 313 -0.39 7.20 19.46
CA LEU A 313 0.22 6.13 20.25
C LEU A 313 -0.47 6.04 21.60
N GLU A 314 -0.94 4.86 21.95
CA GLU A 314 -1.53 4.51 23.23
C GLU A 314 -0.65 3.48 23.92
N LEU A 315 -0.49 3.60 25.24
CA LEU A 315 0.34 2.70 26.05
C LEU A 315 -0.39 2.34 27.34
N LEU A 316 -0.47 1.05 27.64
CA LEU A 316 -1.14 0.50 28.83
C LEU A 316 -0.13 -0.27 29.69
N ASP A 317 -0.11 -0.01 30.98
CA ASP A 317 0.53 -0.89 31.97
C ASP A 317 -0.43 -2.05 32.31
N LEU A 318 -0.08 -3.25 31.90
CA LEU A 318 -0.93 -4.45 32.05
C LEU A 318 -0.99 -4.97 33.49
N ARG A 319 -0.07 -4.54 34.39
CA ARG A 319 -0.10 -4.95 35.80
C ARG A 319 -1.04 -4.09 36.63
N THR A 320 -1.05 -2.78 36.35
CA THR A 320 -1.88 -1.82 37.05
C THR A 320 -3.19 -1.53 36.34
N HIS A 321 -3.32 -1.95 35.08
CA HIS A 321 -4.42 -1.61 34.16
C HIS A 321 -4.62 -0.10 34.00
N GLN A 322 -3.52 0.65 34.02
CA GLN A 322 -3.54 2.11 33.88
C GLN A 322 -2.96 2.54 32.53
N ASP A 323 -3.62 3.49 31.90
CA ASP A 323 -3.09 4.15 30.72
C ASP A 323 -1.86 4.99 31.10
N LEU A 324 -0.78 4.77 30.38
CA LEU A 324 0.40 5.62 30.41
C LEU A 324 0.28 6.63 29.27
N ILE A 325 0.54 7.91 29.56
CA ILE A 325 0.41 8.96 28.54
C ILE A 325 1.80 9.20 27.92
N PRO A 326 2.05 8.73 26.66
CA PRO A 326 3.30 9.01 25.97
C PRO A 326 3.45 10.52 25.68
N PRO A 327 4.68 11.02 25.49
CA PRO A 327 4.89 12.37 25.00
C PRO A 327 4.18 12.60 23.66
N ARG A 328 3.69 13.81 23.45
CA ARG A 328 3.04 14.16 22.18
C ARG A 328 4.03 14.11 21.03
N LEU A 329 3.59 13.57 19.90
CA LEU A 329 4.31 13.68 18.64
C LEU A 329 4.40 15.16 18.21
N PRO A 330 5.46 15.55 17.49
CA PRO A 330 5.70 16.95 17.13
C PRO A 330 4.62 17.55 16.22
N VAL A 331 4.01 16.73 15.38
CA VAL A 331 2.93 17.09 14.44
C VAL A 331 1.99 15.89 14.27
N ALA A 332 0.89 16.06 13.53
CA ALA A 332 0.05 14.94 13.11
C ALA A 332 0.76 14.08 12.04
N GLY A 333 0.56 12.78 12.08
CA GLY A 333 1.18 11.84 11.15
C GLY A 333 0.70 10.42 11.36
N VAL A 334 1.36 9.49 10.68
CA VAL A 334 1.08 8.05 10.70
C VAL A 334 2.16 7.33 11.50
N ILE A 335 1.73 6.39 12.36
CA ILE A 335 2.62 5.54 13.15
C ILE A 335 2.60 4.14 12.55
N ASP A 336 3.78 3.55 12.41
CA ASP A 336 3.92 2.16 11.99
C ASP A 336 4.99 1.40 12.80
N SER A 337 5.04 0.08 12.64
CA SER A 337 6.16 -0.77 13.10
C SER A 337 6.43 -0.73 14.61
N LEU A 338 5.39 -0.86 15.44
CA LEU A 338 5.57 -0.94 16.91
C LEU A 338 6.45 -2.12 17.32
N SER A 339 7.52 -1.87 18.08
CA SER A 339 8.41 -2.91 18.59
C SER A 339 9.02 -2.53 19.95
N PHE A 340 8.84 -3.40 20.96
CA PHE A 340 9.56 -3.26 22.22
C PHE A 340 10.98 -3.83 22.08
N ASP A 341 11.91 -3.28 22.85
CA ASP A 341 13.24 -3.84 23.00
C ASP A 341 13.22 -5.13 23.85
N HIS A 342 14.36 -5.82 23.87
CA HIS A 342 14.49 -7.10 24.60
C HIS A 342 14.28 -6.94 26.12
N GLU A 343 14.62 -5.80 26.69
CA GLU A 343 14.47 -5.50 28.12
C GLU A 343 13.11 -4.92 28.50
N SER A 344 12.21 -4.72 27.52
CA SER A 344 10.87 -4.11 27.72
C SER A 344 10.92 -2.67 28.29
N LYS A 345 12.00 -1.94 28.03
CA LYS A 345 12.22 -0.57 28.48
C LYS A 345 11.95 0.48 27.40
N LEU A 346 12.20 0.10 26.16
CA LEU A 346 12.11 0.97 24.99
C LEU A 346 11.01 0.49 24.05
N LEU A 347 10.29 1.44 23.45
CA LEU A 347 9.32 1.18 22.39
C LEU A 347 9.74 1.97 21.14
N ALA A 348 10.14 1.26 20.07
CA ALA A 348 10.40 1.85 18.76
C ALA A 348 9.16 1.87 17.89
N PHE A 349 9.05 2.89 17.05
CA PHE A 349 8.03 2.98 16.00
C PHE A 349 8.50 3.91 14.86
N GLY A 350 7.93 3.71 13.67
CA GLY A 350 8.05 4.64 12.56
C GLY A 350 7.05 5.78 12.70
N PHE A 351 7.48 6.99 12.39
CA PHE A 351 6.59 8.15 12.35
C PHE A 351 6.74 8.90 11.03
N ALA A 352 5.63 9.00 10.29
CA ALA A 352 5.54 9.58 8.96
C ALA A 352 4.57 10.77 8.96
N PRO A 353 5.03 12.00 9.15
CA PRO A 353 4.22 13.20 8.96
C PRO A 353 4.07 13.53 7.47
N ALA A 354 3.19 14.48 7.13
CA ALA A 354 2.96 14.89 5.75
C ALA A 354 4.07 15.78 5.17
N ASP A 355 4.85 16.43 6.03
CA ASP A 355 5.83 17.46 5.68
C ASP A 355 7.29 17.06 5.94
N ALA A 356 7.55 15.79 6.21
CA ALA A 356 8.90 15.25 6.34
C ALA A 356 8.92 13.74 6.04
N PRO A 357 10.03 13.21 5.51
CA PRO A 357 10.20 11.78 5.36
C PRO A 357 10.05 11.04 6.69
N ARG A 358 9.64 9.77 6.65
CA ARG A 358 9.48 8.92 7.83
C ARG A 358 10.81 8.77 8.57
N ASP A 359 10.74 8.85 9.90
CA ASP A 359 11.82 8.61 10.83
C ASP A 359 11.48 7.55 11.86
N ALA A 360 12.53 6.92 12.42
CA ALA A 360 12.41 6.03 13.57
C ALA A 360 12.44 6.85 14.87
N TYR A 361 11.45 6.61 15.73
CA TYR A 361 11.34 7.18 17.06
C TYR A 361 11.40 6.08 18.10
N VAL A 362 11.94 6.40 19.27
CA VAL A 362 12.00 5.50 20.42
C VAL A 362 11.53 6.21 21.67
N LEU A 363 10.56 5.59 22.36
CA LEU A 363 10.06 5.99 23.66
C LEU A 363 10.80 5.22 24.75
N ASP A 364 11.53 5.93 25.63
CA ASP A 364 11.98 5.41 26.92
C ASP A 364 10.78 5.48 27.89
N ILE A 365 10.24 4.31 28.23
CA ILE A 365 8.97 4.20 28.98
C ILE A 365 9.13 4.75 30.40
N ALA A 366 10.21 4.39 31.07
CA ALA A 366 10.45 4.80 32.48
C ALA A 366 10.72 6.30 32.60
N ALA A 367 11.48 6.86 31.67
CA ALA A 367 11.77 8.29 31.62
C ALA A 367 10.64 9.11 31.01
N ASN A 368 9.66 8.47 30.39
CA ASN A 368 8.62 9.08 29.54
C ASN A 368 9.20 10.09 28.53
N ARG A 369 10.30 9.69 27.88
CA ARG A 369 11.04 10.52 26.92
C ARG A 369 11.00 9.91 25.52
N LEU A 370 10.60 10.73 24.54
CA LEU A 370 10.54 10.36 23.14
C LEU A 370 11.69 11.01 22.38
N ASP A 371 12.55 10.19 21.78
CA ASP A 371 13.70 10.62 21.01
C ASP A 371 13.57 10.17 19.54
N ALA A 372 13.92 11.04 18.59
CA ALA A 372 14.13 10.64 17.21
C ALA A 372 15.49 9.90 17.11
N TRP A 373 15.46 8.66 16.64
CA TRP A 373 16.66 7.85 16.44
C TRP A 373 17.26 8.03 15.06
N THR A 374 16.45 8.52 14.11
CA THR A 374 16.93 8.90 12.78
C THR A 374 16.54 10.33 12.47
N ARG A 375 17.28 10.94 11.55
CA ARG A 375 16.91 12.16 10.84
C ARG A 375 17.01 11.89 9.36
N SER A 376 15.87 11.67 8.76
CA SER A 376 15.77 11.39 7.33
C SER A 376 15.93 12.68 6.52
N GLU A 377 16.63 12.55 5.40
CA GLU A 377 17.01 13.70 4.58
C GLU A 377 15.97 13.92 3.48
N ALA A 378 15.55 15.17 3.29
CA ALA A 378 14.72 15.58 2.17
C ALA A 378 15.56 16.09 0.97
N GLY A 379 16.80 15.61 0.85
CA GLY A 379 17.76 16.10 -0.15
C GLY A 379 18.13 17.56 0.09
N PRO A 380 18.26 18.39 -0.96
CA PRO A 380 18.58 19.82 -0.85
C PRO A 380 17.36 20.67 -0.44
N LEU A 381 16.18 20.07 -0.23
CA LEU A 381 14.93 20.79 0.03
C LEU A 381 14.73 21.02 1.52
N GLU A 382 14.26 22.22 1.87
CA GLU A 382 13.91 22.56 3.23
C GLU A 382 12.47 22.12 3.54
N ARG A 383 12.25 21.60 4.75
CA ARG A 383 10.93 21.16 5.23
C ARG A 383 9.84 22.23 5.11
N THR A 384 10.21 23.50 5.23
CA THR A 384 9.32 24.65 5.12
C THR A 384 8.66 24.81 3.74
N HIS A 385 9.20 24.15 2.72
CA HIS A 385 8.63 24.14 1.37
C HIS A 385 7.56 23.06 1.17
N PHE A 386 7.42 22.12 2.11
CA PHE A 386 6.49 21.02 1.93
C PHE A 386 5.08 21.39 2.39
N VAL A 387 4.11 20.98 1.57
CA VAL A 387 2.70 21.27 1.80
C VAL A 387 2.08 20.21 2.68
N VAL A 388 1.45 20.61 3.79
CA VAL A 388 0.62 19.76 4.63
C VAL A 388 -0.80 19.77 4.07
N PRO A 389 -1.41 18.61 3.77
CA PRO A 389 -2.75 18.59 3.21
C PRO A 389 -3.80 18.94 4.26
N ARG A 390 -4.88 19.54 3.79
CA ARG A 390 -6.08 19.79 4.61
C ARG A 390 -7.08 18.66 4.40
N LEU A 391 -7.53 18.04 5.49
CA LEU A 391 -8.68 17.12 5.45
C LEU A 391 -9.97 17.93 5.37
N THR A 392 -10.82 17.56 4.43
CA THR A 392 -12.17 18.12 4.21
C THR A 392 -13.11 17.01 3.74
N GLU A 393 -14.34 17.36 3.42
CA GLU A 393 -15.33 16.43 2.88
C GLU A 393 -16.09 17.09 1.72
N PHE A 394 -16.62 16.26 0.82
CA PHE A 394 -17.53 16.72 -0.23
C PHE A 394 -18.79 15.86 -0.30
N PRO A 395 -19.96 16.44 -0.65
CA PRO A 395 -21.21 15.70 -0.76
C PRO A 395 -21.20 14.82 -2.02
N THR A 396 -21.70 13.57 -1.89
CA THR A 396 -21.90 12.68 -3.02
C THR A 396 -23.38 12.44 -3.35
N PHE A 397 -23.68 11.54 -4.27
CA PHE A 397 -24.99 11.37 -4.91
C PHE A 397 -26.06 10.74 -4.02
N ASP A 398 -25.69 9.93 -3.02
CA ASP A 398 -26.64 9.26 -2.12
C ASP A 398 -26.78 9.98 -0.76
N ARG A 399 -27.72 9.49 0.05
CA ARG A 399 -28.04 10.09 1.34
C ARG A 399 -27.96 9.08 2.48
N VAL A 400 -27.49 9.57 3.62
CA VAL A 400 -27.50 8.87 4.90
C VAL A 400 -28.23 9.76 5.90
N ASP A 401 -29.23 9.23 6.60
CA ASP A 401 -30.06 9.96 7.57
C ASP A 401 -30.62 11.27 7.02
N GLY A 402 -31.04 11.25 5.74
CA GLY A 402 -31.64 12.39 5.05
C GLY A 402 -30.66 13.47 4.58
N LYS A 403 -29.36 13.36 4.86
CA LYS A 403 -28.30 14.27 4.41
C LYS A 403 -27.48 13.59 3.31
N SER A 404 -26.90 14.38 2.39
CA SER A 404 -25.93 13.83 1.41
C SER A 404 -24.78 13.18 2.14
N ARG A 405 -24.39 11.97 1.71
CA ARG A 405 -23.18 11.30 2.22
C ARG A 405 -21.99 12.20 1.97
N GLN A 406 -21.11 12.31 2.96
CA GLN A 406 -19.86 13.05 2.85
C GLN A 406 -18.74 12.07 2.54
N ILE A 407 -17.88 12.42 1.59
CA ILE A 407 -16.69 11.64 1.20
C ILE A 407 -15.46 12.40 1.69
N PRO A 408 -14.61 11.77 2.51
CA PRO A 408 -13.38 12.40 3.01
C PRO A 408 -12.40 12.70 1.87
N LEU A 409 -11.72 13.84 1.95
CA LEU A 409 -10.83 14.36 0.93
C LEU A 409 -9.63 15.06 1.54
N TYR A 410 -8.43 14.62 1.19
CA TYR A 410 -7.22 15.36 1.44
C TYR A 410 -6.92 16.30 0.28
N VAL A 411 -6.62 17.57 0.60
CA VAL A 411 -6.34 18.63 -0.38
C VAL A 411 -4.95 19.19 -0.13
N TYR A 412 -4.03 18.97 -1.06
CA TYR A 412 -2.75 19.67 -1.15
C TYR A 412 -2.94 20.83 -2.11
N GLU A 413 -2.70 22.05 -1.63
CA GLU A 413 -2.97 23.28 -2.39
C GLU A 413 -1.64 24.03 -2.64
N PRO A 414 -1.30 24.34 -3.90
CA PRO A 414 -0.10 25.10 -4.21
C PRO A 414 -0.14 26.48 -3.56
N THR A 415 1.04 27.04 -3.30
CA THR A 415 1.17 28.45 -2.91
C THR A 415 0.93 29.36 -4.12
N GLY A 416 0.15 30.41 -3.96
CA GLY A 416 -0.13 31.38 -5.03
C GLY A 416 -1.59 31.78 -5.11
N SER A 417 -1.88 32.70 -6.01
CA SER A 417 -3.23 33.20 -6.27
C SER A 417 -3.75 32.66 -7.62
N GLY A 418 -5.05 32.40 -7.69
CA GLY A 418 -5.72 31.93 -8.90
C GLY A 418 -6.20 30.48 -8.79
N ALA A 419 -6.87 30.02 -9.84
CA ALA A 419 -7.32 28.65 -9.91
C ALA A 419 -6.20 27.73 -10.38
N HIS A 420 -5.94 26.66 -9.61
CA HIS A 420 -4.90 25.67 -9.91
C HIS A 420 -5.42 24.51 -10.75
N PRO A 421 -4.66 23.99 -11.72
CA PRO A 421 -4.99 22.71 -12.34
C PRO A 421 -5.01 21.62 -11.28
N VAL A 422 -5.76 20.53 -11.50
CA VAL A 422 -6.04 19.51 -10.49
C VAL A 422 -5.52 18.15 -10.93
N LEU A 423 -4.85 17.46 -10.02
CA LEU A 423 -4.59 16.03 -10.08
C LEU A 423 -5.41 15.32 -9.00
N ILE A 424 -6.36 14.47 -9.40
CA ILE A 424 -7.05 13.57 -8.48
C ILE A 424 -6.21 12.30 -8.35
N VAL A 425 -5.83 11.94 -7.12
CA VAL A 425 -5.07 10.72 -6.82
C VAL A 425 -5.97 9.71 -6.13
N LEU A 426 -6.16 8.56 -6.76
CA LEU A 426 -7.00 7.47 -6.28
C LEU A 426 -6.11 6.36 -5.74
N HIS A 427 -6.29 6.01 -4.46
CA HIS A 427 -5.52 4.97 -3.79
C HIS A 427 -5.87 3.56 -4.29
N ASP A 428 -4.96 2.61 -4.08
CA ASP A 428 -5.20 1.18 -4.34
C ASP A 428 -6.19 0.59 -3.32
N GLY A 429 -6.61 -0.63 -3.50
CA GLY A 429 -7.51 -1.33 -2.57
C GLY A 429 -8.52 -2.21 -3.28
N PRO A 430 -9.85 -2.08 -2.98
CA PRO A 430 -10.62 -0.92 -2.46
C PRO A 430 -10.50 -0.62 -0.97
N GLU A 431 -10.29 -1.63 -0.11
CA GLU A 431 -10.27 -1.47 1.35
C GLU A 431 -8.92 -0.93 1.89
N ALA A 432 -8.30 -0.02 1.17
CA ALA A 432 -7.20 0.82 1.65
C ALA A 432 -7.70 2.24 1.92
N GLN A 433 -6.81 3.14 2.28
CA GLN A 433 -7.09 4.57 2.40
C GLN A 433 -5.88 5.41 2.01
N PHE A 434 -6.12 6.58 1.47
CA PHE A 434 -5.10 7.61 1.39
C PHE A 434 -4.86 8.20 2.78
N ARG A 435 -3.60 8.29 3.20
CA ARG A 435 -3.17 8.86 4.48
C ARG A 435 -2.17 9.99 4.25
N PRO A 436 -2.17 11.03 5.10
CA PRO A 436 -1.34 12.22 4.92
C PRO A 436 0.12 11.97 5.35
N THR A 437 0.82 11.10 4.64
CA THR A 437 2.26 10.86 4.80
C THR A 437 3.06 11.68 3.79
N PHE A 438 4.33 11.90 4.05
CA PHE A 438 5.21 12.54 3.09
C PHE A 438 5.36 11.71 1.82
N ASP A 439 4.96 12.28 0.71
CA ASP A 439 5.16 11.73 -0.63
C ASP A 439 5.95 12.75 -1.48
N PRO A 440 7.21 12.46 -1.83
CA PRO A 440 8.05 13.38 -2.59
C PRO A 440 7.47 13.70 -3.97
N TRP A 441 6.74 12.77 -4.59
CA TRP A 441 6.07 13.00 -5.87
C TRP A 441 4.92 14.00 -5.74
N ILE A 442 4.04 13.83 -4.73
CA ILE A 442 2.96 14.78 -4.47
C ILE A 442 3.53 16.17 -4.17
N GLN A 443 4.59 16.24 -3.36
CA GLN A 443 5.26 17.53 -3.07
C GLN A 443 5.79 18.19 -4.33
N TYR A 444 6.41 17.43 -5.23
CA TYR A 444 6.87 17.95 -6.52
C TYR A 444 5.71 18.46 -7.39
N VAL A 445 4.64 17.68 -7.51
CA VAL A 445 3.45 18.05 -8.31
C VAL A 445 2.84 19.36 -7.81
N VAL A 446 2.78 19.53 -6.50
CA VAL A 446 2.19 20.73 -5.87
C VAL A 446 3.12 21.95 -6.02
N ASN A 447 4.39 21.79 -5.66
CA ASN A 447 5.31 22.92 -5.55
C ASN A 447 5.91 23.35 -6.91
N GLU A 448 6.26 22.39 -7.77
CA GLU A 448 6.96 22.69 -9.03
C GLU A 448 6.00 22.70 -10.22
N LEU A 449 5.05 21.75 -10.26
CA LEU A 449 4.07 21.73 -11.34
C LEU A 449 2.83 22.60 -11.04
N GLY A 450 2.64 23.09 -9.82
CA GLY A 450 1.54 23.98 -9.45
C GLY A 450 0.15 23.36 -9.58
N PHE A 451 0.03 22.03 -9.52
CA PHE A 451 -1.25 21.35 -9.46
C PHE A 451 -1.74 21.27 -8.01
N ALA A 452 -3.00 21.53 -7.78
CA ALA A 452 -3.65 21.07 -6.56
C ALA A 452 -3.82 19.54 -6.63
N VAL A 453 -3.44 18.84 -5.56
CA VAL A 453 -3.63 17.38 -5.48
C VAL A 453 -4.81 17.09 -4.55
N LEU A 454 -5.81 16.39 -5.09
CA LEU A 454 -7.01 15.96 -4.40
C LEU A 454 -6.99 14.44 -4.24
N ALA A 455 -6.88 13.96 -3.00
CA ALA A 455 -6.87 12.54 -2.69
C ALA A 455 -8.11 12.15 -1.89
N PRO A 456 -9.21 11.74 -2.57
CA PRO A 456 -10.43 11.30 -1.91
C PRO A 456 -10.28 9.89 -1.35
N ASN A 457 -10.83 9.65 -0.16
CA ASN A 457 -11.13 8.32 0.34
C ASN A 457 -12.56 7.98 -0.09
N VAL A 458 -12.70 7.52 -1.34
CA VAL A 458 -14.01 7.15 -1.91
C VAL A 458 -14.65 6.04 -1.08
N ARG A 459 -15.96 5.82 -1.22
CA ARG A 459 -16.62 4.67 -0.55
C ARG A 459 -15.87 3.37 -0.82
N GLY A 460 -15.86 2.48 0.15
CA GLY A 460 -15.03 1.28 0.15
C GLY A 460 -13.69 1.45 0.87
N SER A 461 -13.23 2.70 1.10
CA SER A 461 -11.99 2.95 1.83
C SER A 461 -12.08 2.52 3.29
N SER A 462 -10.98 1.99 3.83
CA SER A 462 -10.81 1.68 5.25
C SER A 462 -10.61 2.95 6.10
N GLY A 463 -10.66 2.81 7.45
CA GLY A 463 -10.41 3.92 8.38
C GLY A 463 -11.61 4.85 8.63
N TYR A 464 -12.76 4.52 8.05
CA TYR A 464 -14.02 5.28 8.18
C TYR A 464 -15.19 4.39 8.67
N GLY A 465 -14.85 3.26 9.28
CA GLY A 465 -15.78 2.29 9.81
C GLY A 465 -16.17 1.19 8.81
N LYS A 466 -16.65 0.07 9.37
CA LYS A 466 -17.03 -1.15 8.66
C LYS A 466 -18.10 -0.92 7.59
N ASN A 467 -19.12 -0.11 7.90
CA ASN A 467 -20.19 0.18 6.96
C ASN A 467 -19.68 0.97 5.75
N PHE A 468 -18.75 1.92 5.95
CA PHE A 468 -18.18 2.69 4.85
C PHE A 468 -17.29 1.80 3.96
N ALA A 469 -16.46 0.95 4.54
CA ALA A 469 -15.62 -0.01 3.82
C ALA A 469 -16.44 -1.00 2.97
N SER A 470 -17.62 -1.42 3.45
CA SER A 470 -18.48 -2.38 2.74
C SER A 470 -19.29 -1.81 1.57
N LEU A 471 -19.29 -0.48 1.36
CA LEU A 471 -20.16 0.19 0.35
C LEU A 471 -19.85 -0.19 -1.10
N THR A 472 -18.71 -0.80 -1.38
CA THR A 472 -18.31 -1.22 -2.74
C THR A 472 -18.32 -2.74 -2.94
N GLN A 473 -18.83 -3.50 -1.99
CA GLN A 473 -18.88 -4.95 -2.11
C GLN A 473 -19.92 -5.40 -3.15
N GLY A 474 -19.63 -6.53 -3.82
CA GLY A 474 -20.51 -7.11 -4.83
C GLY A 474 -20.70 -6.20 -6.05
N THR A 475 -21.97 -5.91 -6.40
CA THR A 475 -22.34 -5.16 -7.61
C THR A 475 -22.47 -3.65 -7.41
N THR A 476 -21.97 -3.11 -6.29
CA THR A 476 -22.02 -1.66 -5.97
C THR A 476 -20.70 -0.94 -6.22
N ARG A 477 -19.71 -1.61 -6.77
CA ARG A 477 -18.34 -1.07 -7.00
C ARG A 477 -18.29 0.20 -7.86
N GLU A 478 -19.20 0.35 -8.83
CA GLU A 478 -19.31 1.56 -9.65
C GLU A 478 -19.70 2.81 -8.83
N ASP A 479 -20.22 2.64 -7.63
CA ASP A 479 -20.58 3.77 -6.78
C ASP A 479 -19.35 4.58 -6.32
N ALA A 480 -18.17 3.95 -6.23
CA ALA A 480 -16.91 4.66 -6.01
C ALA A 480 -16.54 5.56 -7.21
N VAL A 481 -16.86 5.13 -8.44
CA VAL A 481 -16.67 5.97 -9.65
C VAL A 481 -17.63 7.16 -9.64
N LYS A 482 -18.86 6.98 -9.10
CA LYS A 482 -19.81 8.09 -8.94
C LYS A 482 -19.34 9.11 -7.90
N ASP A 483 -18.58 8.67 -6.87
CA ASP A 483 -17.95 9.61 -5.92
C ASP A 483 -16.92 10.49 -6.64
N VAL A 484 -16.12 9.93 -7.58
CA VAL A 484 -15.23 10.74 -8.44
C VAL A 484 -16.04 11.74 -9.26
N GLY A 485 -17.19 11.33 -9.82
CA GLY A 485 -18.11 12.24 -10.51
C GLY A 485 -18.62 13.37 -9.64
N ALA A 486 -18.97 13.07 -8.38
CA ALA A 486 -19.39 14.07 -7.40
C ALA A 486 -18.25 15.04 -7.03
N LEU A 487 -17.01 14.52 -6.88
CA LEU A 487 -15.81 15.36 -6.68
C LEU A 487 -15.61 16.34 -7.83
N LEU A 488 -15.79 15.90 -9.08
CA LEU A 488 -15.70 16.77 -10.26
C LEU A 488 -16.76 17.88 -10.24
N VAL A 489 -17.97 17.62 -9.71
CA VAL A 489 -18.97 18.66 -9.49
C VAL A 489 -18.53 19.62 -8.38
N TRP A 490 -18.11 19.09 -7.24
CA TRP A 490 -17.70 19.88 -6.08
C TRP A 490 -16.56 20.84 -6.42
N LEU A 491 -15.49 20.35 -7.06
CA LEU A 491 -14.33 21.18 -7.43
C LEU A 491 -14.70 22.29 -8.44
N SER A 492 -15.70 22.07 -9.30
CA SER A 492 -16.15 23.10 -10.26
C SER A 492 -16.90 24.28 -9.61
N LEU A 493 -17.32 24.12 -8.37
CA LEU A 493 -17.97 25.17 -7.58
C LEU A 493 -16.98 25.95 -6.69
N ASP A 494 -15.76 25.46 -6.59
CA ASP A 494 -14.70 26.06 -5.77
C ASP A 494 -13.70 26.83 -6.66
N GLY A 495 -13.68 28.15 -6.52
CA GLY A 495 -12.84 29.02 -7.38
C GLY A 495 -11.32 28.84 -7.23
N ARG A 496 -10.87 28.00 -6.28
CA ARG A 496 -9.44 27.65 -6.11
C ARG A 496 -8.95 26.64 -7.16
N PHE A 497 -9.87 25.90 -7.81
CA PHE A 497 -9.56 24.84 -8.74
C PHE A 497 -9.96 25.17 -10.17
N ASP A 498 -9.05 24.89 -11.12
CA ASP A 498 -9.37 24.98 -12.54
C ASP A 498 -10.07 23.68 -13.02
N ALA A 499 -11.38 23.70 -12.99
CA ALA A 499 -12.22 22.57 -13.41
C ALA A 499 -12.07 22.20 -14.90
N LYS A 500 -11.35 22.99 -15.71
CA LYS A 500 -11.07 22.67 -17.11
C LYS A 500 -9.75 21.90 -17.28
N HIS A 501 -8.89 21.91 -16.28
CA HIS A 501 -7.59 21.23 -16.29
C HIS A 501 -7.50 20.23 -15.14
N VAL A 502 -8.27 19.12 -15.26
CA VAL A 502 -8.32 18.06 -14.26
C VAL A 502 -7.76 16.77 -14.88
N ALA A 503 -6.75 16.20 -14.24
CA ALA A 503 -6.23 14.86 -14.52
C ALA A 503 -6.57 13.92 -13.36
N VAL A 504 -6.61 12.62 -13.63
CA VAL A 504 -6.82 11.58 -12.60
C VAL A 504 -5.71 10.54 -12.68
N ALA A 505 -5.25 10.06 -11.53
CA ALA A 505 -4.19 9.04 -11.46
C ALA A 505 -4.52 8.01 -10.39
N GLY A 506 -4.05 6.77 -10.59
CA GLY A 506 -4.19 5.72 -9.59
C GLY A 506 -3.32 4.51 -9.90
N THR A 507 -3.20 3.64 -8.90
CA THR A 507 -2.44 2.39 -8.95
C THR A 507 -3.36 1.23 -8.64
N GLY A 508 -3.19 0.08 -9.29
CA GLY A 508 -3.99 -1.12 -9.01
C GLY A 508 -5.51 -0.86 -9.16
N TYR A 509 -6.26 -1.01 -8.07
CA TYR A 509 -7.68 -0.64 -8.04
C TYR A 509 -7.92 0.86 -8.29
N GLY A 510 -7.06 1.73 -7.77
CA GLY A 510 -7.09 3.17 -8.08
C GLY A 510 -6.85 3.45 -9.55
N GLY A 511 -6.03 2.64 -10.23
CA GLY A 511 -5.85 2.66 -11.69
C GLY A 511 -7.15 2.31 -12.43
N TYR A 512 -7.86 1.26 -11.98
CA TYR A 512 -9.20 0.97 -12.48
C TYR A 512 -10.14 2.17 -12.32
N LEU A 513 -10.18 2.80 -11.12
CA LEU A 513 -11.04 3.96 -10.88
C LEU A 513 -10.69 5.14 -11.78
N ALA A 514 -9.40 5.39 -12.04
CA ALA A 514 -8.93 6.44 -12.94
C ALA A 514 -9.39 6.21 -14.39
N LEU A 515 -9.26 4.99 -14.88
CA LEU A 515 -9.74 4.60 -16.22
C LEU A 515 -11.27 4.63 -16.29
N ALA A 516 -11.97 4.13 -15.27
CA ALA A 516 -13.42 4.18 -15.19
C ALA A 516 -13.97 5.62 -15.11
N ALA A 517 -13.23 6.53 -14.46
CA ALA A 517 -13.55 7.95 -14.49
C ALA A 517 -13.44 8.55 -15.90
N LEU A 518 -12.42 8.17 -16.70
CA LEU A 518 -12.36 8.57 -18.10
C LEU A 518 -13.52 8.01 -18.94
N VAL A 519 -13.92 6.76 -18.70
CA VAL A 519 -15.07 6.14 -19.37
C VAL A 519 -16.36 6.92 -19.08
N ASN A 520 -16.56 7.37 -17.84
CA ASN A 520 -17.83 7.97 -17.41
C ASN A 520 -17.84 9.51 -17.46
N TYR A 521 -16.67 10.17 -17.33
CA TYR A 521 -16.55 11.63 -17.18
C TYR A 521 -15.44 12.22 -18.06
N GLY A 522 -15.06 11.54 -19.17
CA GLY A 522 -13.91 11.94 -20.02
C GLY A 522 -14.01 13.37 -20.57
N GLU A 523 -15.22 13.91 -20.78
CA GLU A 523 -15.42 15.30 -21.20
C GLU A 523 -14.98 16.34 -20.16
N ARG A 524 -14.95 15.96 -18.87
CA ARG A 524 -14.54 16.80 -17.74
C ARG A 524 -13.09 16.58 -17.33
N LEU A 525 -12.42 15.59 -17.92
CA LEU A 525 -11.04 15.22 -17.63
C LEU A 525 -10.13 15.52 -18.81
N ARG A 526 -8.88 15.86 -18.55
CA ARG A 526 -7.85 16.06 -19.56
C ARG A 526 -7.11 14.78 -19.92
N GLY A 527 -6.96 13.86 -18.98
CA GLY A 527 -6.30 12.58 -19.18
C GLY A 527 -6.25 11.77 -17.88
N ALA A 528 -5.75 10.54 -17.99
CA ALA A 528 -5.54 9.66 -16.86
C ALA A 528 -4.15 9.03 -16.86
N VAL A 529 -3.66 8.73 -15.65
CA VAL A 529 -2.45 7.93 -15.41
C VAL A 529 -2.86 6.67 -14.66
N ASP A 530 -2.50 5.54 -15.23
CA ASP A 530 -2.76 4.22 -14.67
C ASP A 530 -1.44 3.48 -14.46
N LEU A 531 -1.17 3.10 -13.22
CA LEU A 531 -0.05 2.24 -12.85
C LEU A 531 -0.59 0.87 -12.45
N ALA A 532 -0.35 -0.14 -13.29
CA ALA A 532 -0.72 -1.54 -13.04
C ALA A 532 -2.21 -1.72 -12.67
N GLY A 533 -3.12 -0.99 -13.33
CA GLY A 533 -4.55 -1.02 -13.04
C GLY A 533 -5.28 -2.21 -13.64
N ILE A 534 -6.40 -2.59 -13.01
CA ILE A 534 -7.29 -3.63 -13.52
C ILE A 534 -8.11 -3.05 -14.68
N THR A 535 -7.91 -3.55 -15.90
CA THR A 535 -8.60 -3.09 -17.11
C THR A 535 -9.74 -4.00 -17.55
N ASP A 536 -9.63 -5.30 -17.26
CA ASP A 536 -10.67 -6.33 -17.47
C ASP A 536 -10.76 -7.24 -16.25
N PHE A 537 -11.77 -7.11 -15.43
CA PHE A 537 -11.96 -7.91 -14.22
C PHE A 537 -12.06 -9.41 -14.49
N VAL A 538 -12.71 -9.81 -15.58
CA VAL A 538 -12.87 -11.24 -15.93
C VAL A 538 -11.54 -11.83 -16.37
N GLY A 539 -10.79 -11.12 -17.21
CA GLY A 539 -9.44 -11.48 -17.62
C GLY A 539 -8.50 -11.52 -16.41
N PHE A 540 -8.53 -10.51 -15.55
CA PHE A 540 -7.76 -10.44 -14.32
C PHE A 540 -7.97 -11.68 -13.44
N MET A 541 -9.23 -12.06 -13.13
CA MET A 541 -9.54 -13.24 -12.31
C MET A 541 -8.98 -14.56 -12.89
N SER A 542 -8.84 -14.65 -14.22
CA SER A 542 -8.34 -15.85 -14.86
C SER A 542 -6.81 -15.90 -14.96
N THR A 543 -6.15 -14.75 -14.98
CA THR A 543 -4.70 -14.63 -15.24
C THR A 543 -3.86 -14.28 -14.02
N THR A 544 -4.43 -13.67 -12.98
CA THR A 544 -3.73 -13.41 -11.70
C THR A 544 -3.13 -14.69 -11.11
N ALA A 545 -2.05 -14.56 -10.36
CA ALA A 545 -1.36 -15.71 -9.77
C ALA A 545 -2.33 -16.63 -9.01
N PRO A 546 -2.18 -17.96 -9.11
CA PRO A 546 -3.15 -18.91 -8.54
C PRO A 546 -3.43 -18.69 -7.05
N TYR A 547 -2.41 -18.33 -6.28
CA TYR A 547 -2.51 -18.10 -4.84
C TYR A 547 -3.25 -16.80 -4.47
N LEU A 548 -3.38 -15.82 -5.38
CA LEU A 548 -4.14 -14.58 -5.19
C LEU A 548 -5.59 -14.67 -5.66
N ARG A 549 -5.95 -15.73 -6.38
CA ARG A 549 -7.21 -15.81 -7.13
C ARG A 549 -8.45 -15.90 -6.24
N LEU A 550 -8.37 -16.62 -5.13
CA LEU A 550 -9.51 -16.74 -4.21
C LEU A 550 -9.78 -15.45 -3.46
N GLU A 551 -8.73 -14.76 -3.01
CA GLU A 551 -8.84 -13.43 -2.41
C GLU A 551 -9.45 -12.44 -3.41
N ALA A 552 -8.96 -12.41 -4.65
CA ALA A 552 -9.51 -11.57 -5.71
C ALA A 552 -11.01 -11.84 -5.97
N ARG A 553 -11.45 -13.11 -5.96
CA ARG A 553 -12.87 -13.47 -6.08
C ARG A 553 -13.71 -13.03 -4.88
N ALA A 554 -13.18 -13.18 -3.68
CA ALA A 554 -13.86 -12.73 -2.47
C ALA A 554 -14.04 -11.21 -2.47
N GLU A 555 -13.05 -10.48 -2.98
CA GLU A 555 -13.02 -9.03 -3.07
C GLU A 555 -13.91 -8.49 -4.21
N PHE A 556 -13.70 -8.98 -5.43
CA PHE A 556 -14.31 -8.40 -6.62
C PHE A 556 -15.58 -9.13 -7.09
N GLY A 557 -15.84 -10.32 -6.57
CA GLY A 557 -16.91 -11.21 -6.99
C GLY A 557 -16.42 -12.37 -7.84
N ASP A 558 -17.15 -13.49 -7.80
CA ASP A 558 -16.78 -14.73 -8.49
C ASP A 558 -17.22 -14.69 -9.95
N GLU A 559 -16.29 -14.59 -10.88
CA GLU A 559 -16.54 -14.53 -12.34
C GLU A 559 -17.12 -15.84 -12.92
N ARG A 560 -17.18 -16.92 -12.12
CA ARG A 560 -17.81 -18.18 -12.52
C ARG A 560 -19.33 -18.09 -12.45
N ASP A 561 -19.87 -17.17 -11.63
CA ASP A 561 -21.29 -16.81 -11.63
C ASP A 561 -21.59 -15.97 -12.87
N PRO A 562 -22.58 -16.35 -13.71
CA PRO A 562 -22.91 -15.64 -14.96
C PRO A 562 -23.34 -14.18 -14.75
N ASP A 563 -24.07 -13.87 -13.67
CA ASP A 563 -24.56 -12.52 -13.38
C ASP A 563 -23.41 -11.62 -12.90
N VAL A 564 -22.55 -12.15 -12.02
CA VAL A 564 -21.34 -11.48 -11.57
C VAL A 564 -20.39 -11.23 -12.74
N ARG A 565 -20.18 -12.24 -13.60
CA ARG A 565 -19.38 -12.10 -14.82
C ARG A 565 -19.90 -11.00 -15.74
N ALA A 566 -21.22 -10.95 -15.97
CA ALA A 566 -21.84 -9.92 -16.80
C ALA A 566 -21.63 -8.52 -16.20
N TYR A 567 -21.75 -8.38 -14.87
CA TYR A 567 -21.47 -7.15 -14.14
C TYR A 567 -20.00 -6.75 -14.29
N LEU A 568 -19.05 -7.65 -14.01
CA LEU A 568 -17.61 -7.39 -14.09
C LEU A 568 -17.18 -6.96 -15.50
N ARG A 569 -17.71 -7.60 -16.54
CA ARG A 569 -17.48 -7.16 -17.94
C ARG A 569 -18.01 -5.76 -18.20
N ARG A 570 -19.20 -5.45 -17.70
CA ARG A 570 -19.83 -4.14 -17.92
C ARG A 570 -19.01 -3.00 -17.32
N ILE A 571 -18.42 -3.20 -16.13
CA ILE A 571 -17.63 -2.17 -15.44
C ILE A 571 -16.18 -2.08 -15.92
N SER A 572 -15.69 -3.06 -16.69
CA SER A 572 -14.29 -3.14 -17.13
C SER A 572 -13.95 -2.03 -18.14
N PRO A 573 -12.88 -1.25 -17.91
CA PRO A 573 -12.41 -0.22 -18.84
C PRO A 573 -12.11 -0.74 -20.23
N LEU A 574 -11.54 -1.96 -20.37
CA LEU A 574 -11.25 -2.58 -21.65
C LEU A 574 -12.51 -2.80 -22.49
N THR A 575 -13.61 -3.24 -21.87
CA THR A 575 -14.92 -3.39 -22.53
C THR A 575 -15.45 -2.04 -23.02
N ASN A 576 -15.17 -0.97 -22.29
CA ASN A 576 -15.64 0.38 -22.57
C ASN A 576 -14.57 1.29 -23.22
N ALA A 577 -13.50 0.72 -23.77
CA ALA A 577 -12.36 1.47 -24.30
C ALA A 577 -12.72 2.47 -25.43
N ASP A 578 -13.84 2.23 -26.14
CA ASP A 578 -14.35 3.16 -27.16
C ASP A 578 -14.87 4.49 -26.61
N ARG A 579 -15.11 4.56 -25.30
CA ARG A 579 -15.49 5.81 -24.60
C ARG A 579 -14.28 6.58 -24.09
N ILE A 580 -13.08 5.99 -24.07
CA ILE A 580 -11.83 6.64 -23.67
C ILE A 580 -11.29 7.43 -24.85
N THR A 581 -11.55 8.73 -24.88
CA THR A 581 -11.15 9.65 -25.96
C THR A 581 -10.03 10.63 -25.55
N ARG A 582 -9.66 10.63 -24.26
CA ARG A 582 -8.61 11.49 -23.71
C ARG A 582 -7.27 10.75 -23.64
N PRO A 583 -6.14 11.47 -23.63
CA PRO A 583 -4.83 10.87 -23.46
C PRO A 583 -4.73 10.01 -22.19
N VAL A 584 -4.01 8.90 -22.30
CA VAL A 584 -3.74 7.99 -21.17
C VAL A 584 -2.25 7.69 -21.09
N LEU A 585 -1.69 7.77 -19.90
CA LEU A 585 -0.40 7.17 -19.57
C LEU A 585 -0.66 5.85 -18.83
N LEU A 586 -0.21 4.74 -19.41
CA LEU A 586 -0.18 3.44 -18.75
C LEU A 586 1.26 3.10 -18.38
N ALA A 587 1.47 2.60 -17.15
CA ALA A 587 2.77 2.14 -16.69
C ALA A 587 2.61 0.78 -16.01
N HIS A 588 3.53 -0.18 -16.28
CA HIS A 588 3.40 -1.53 -15.73
C HIS A 588 4.75 -2.26 -15.66
N GLY A 589 4.97 -2.97 -14.55
CA GLY A 589 6.06 -3.93 -14.44
C GLY A 589 5.66 -5.30 -14.99
N LYS A 590 6.54 -5.93 -15.75
CA LYS A 590 6.25 -7.21 -16.43
C LYS A 590 6.00 -8.37 -15.47
N ASN A 591 6.59 -8.29 -14.29
CA ASN A 591 6.59 -9.40 -13.32
C ASN A 591 5.46 -9.29 -12.29
N ASP A 592 4.50 -8.39 -12.47
CA ASP A 592 3.38 -8.21 -11.53
C ASP A 592 2.54 -9.50 -11.40
N PRO A 593 2.55 -10.18 -10.23
CA PRO A 593 1.78 -11.40 -10.03
C PRO A 593 0.31 -11.14 -9.74
N ARG A 594 -0.05 -9.93 -9.28
CA ARG A 594 -1.42 -9.56 -8.91
C ARG A 594 -2.21 -9.11 -10.13
N VAL A 595 -1.73 -8.09 -10.82
CA VAL A 595 -2.33 -7.58 -12.05
C VAL A 595 -1.40 -7.91 -13.22
N PRO A 596 -1.65 -9.00 -13.95
CA PRO A 596 -0.78 -9.40 -15.06
C PRO A 596 -0.67 -8.31 -16.12
N ILE A 597 0.52 -8.16 -16.70
CA ILE A 597 0.86 -7.08 -17.64
C ILE A 597 -0.06 -7.06 -18.88
N GLU A 598 -0.63 -8.20 -19.23
CA GLU A 598 -1.60 -8.35 -20.32
C GLU A 598 -2.78 -7.40 -20.16
N GLN A 599 -3.15 -7.06 -18.91
CA GLN A 599 -4.19 -6.07 -18.62
C GLN A 599 -3.89 -4.72 -19.28
N SER A 600 -2.70 -4.20 -19.09
CA SER A 600 -2.27 -2.94 -19.75
C SER A 600 -2.04 -3.12 -21.24
N GLU A 601 -1.40 -4.21 -21.68
CA GLU A 601 -1.09 -4.44 -23.10
C GLU A 601 -2.34 -4.55 -23.98
N GLU A 602 -3.37 -5.23 -23.49
CA GLU A 602 -4.66 -5.34 -24.20
C GLU A 602 -5.35 -3.97 -24.32
N LEU A 603 -5.35 -3.17 -23.26
CA LEU A 603 -5.94 -1.83 -23.27
C LEU A 603 -5.15 -0.90 -24.21
N VAL A 604 -3.80 -0.90 -24.17
CA VAL A 604 -2.93 -0.14 -25.08
C VAL A 604 -3.28 -0.46 -26.52
N ASN A 605 -3.33 -1.75 -26.90
CA ASN A 605 -3.65 -2.19 -28.24
C ASN A 605 -5.05 -1.75 -28.68
N ARG A 606 -6.02 -1.86 -27.78
CA ARG A 606 -7.41 -1.45 -28.04
C ARG A 606 -7.55 0.04 -28.27
N LEU A 607 -6.93 0.86 -27.42
CA LEU A 607 -6.96 2.32 -27.53
C LEU A 607 -6.26 2.81 -28.81
N ARG A 608 -5.08 2.28 -29.14
CA ARG A 608 -4.33 2.63 -30.35
C ARG A 608 -5.06 2.25 -31.62
N SER A 609 -5.71 1.09 -31.67
CA SER A 609 -6.52 0.68 -32.84
C SER A 609 -7.65 1.67 -33.13
N ARG A 610 -7.99 2.54 -32.20
CA ARG A 610 -9.00 3.61 -32.31
C ARG A 610 -8.40 5.01 -32.47
N GLY A 611 -7.08 5.12 -32.57
CA GLY A 611 -6.38 6.41 -32.72
C GLY A 611 -6.30 7.25 -31.44
N ALA A 612 -6.52 6.66 -30.26
CA ALA A 612 -6.36 7.36 -28.99
C ALA A 612 -4.87 7.64 -28.71
N ALA A 613 -4.59 8.76 -28.05
CA ALA A 613 -3.24 9.12 -27.61
C ALA A 613 -2.86 8.29 -26.37
N VAL A 614 -1.91 7.37 -26.51
CA VAL A 614 -1.47 6.46 -25.46
C VAL A 614 0.03 6.56 -25.29
N TRP A 615 0.46 6.91 -24.06
CA TRP A 615 1.81 6.73 -23.58
C TRP A 615 1.89 5.43 -22.82
N TYR A 616 2.86 4.58 -23.12
CA TYR A 616 3.03 3.31 -22.45
C TYR A 616 4.46 3.11 -21.97
N LEU A 617 4.63 2.96 -20.65
CA LEU A 617 5.89 2.67 -19.99
C LEU A 617 5.84 1.25 -19.42
N LYS A 618 6.73 0.37 -19.90
CA LYS A 618 6.86 -1.00 -19.42
C LYS A 618 8.25 -1.23 -18.84
N ALA A 619 8.32 -1.82 -17.64
CA ALA A 619 9.57 -2.28 -17.04
C ALA A 619 9.64 -3.80 -17.10
N SER A 620 10.74 -4.36 -17.65
CA SER A 620 10.88 -5.81 -17.87
C SER A 620 11.30 -6.59 -16.62
N ASP A 621 11.74 -5.91 -15.58
CA ASP A 621 12.27 -6.45 -14.33
C ASP A 621 11.62 -5.86 -13.07
N GLU A 622 10.41 -5.35 -13.16
CA GLU A 622 9.62 -4.79 -12.06
C GLU A 622 8.29 -5.51 -11.90
N GLY A 623 7.77 -5.46 -10.67
CA GLY A 623 6.40 -5.85 -10.31
C GLY A 623 5.39 -4.71 -10.40
N ALA A 624 4.36 -4.73 -9.56
CA ALA A 624 3.23 -3.79 -9.55
C ALA A 624 3.64 -2.32 -9.46
N GLY A 625 4.66 -2.01 -8.66
CA GLY A 625 5.21 -0.67 -8.50
C GLY A 625 6.70 -0.65 -8.81
N PHE A 626 7.22 0.41 -9.38
CA PHE A 626 8.64 0.53 -9.68
C PHE A 626 9.44 0.65 -8.37
N ALA A 627 9.97 -0.49 -7.90
CA ALA A 627 10.69 -0.58 -6.63
C ALA A 627 12.14 -0.11 -6.75
N GLU A 628 12.78 -0.37 -7.88
CA GLU A 628 14.14 0.07 -8.14
C GLU A 628 14.19 1.57 -8.47
N TRP A 629 15.12 2.28 -7.87
CA TRP A 629 15.24 3.72 -8.00
C TRP A 629 15.33 4.22 -9.45
N PRO A 630 16.14 3.65 -10.36
CA PRO A 630 16.23 4.15 -11.73
C PRO A 630 14.89 4.06 -12.48
N ASN A 631 14.14 2.98 -12.29
CA ASN A 631 12.86 2.75 -12.92
C ASN A 631 11.79 3.69 -12.35
N ARG A 632 11.77 3.87 -11.03
CA ARG A 632 10.87 4.82 -10.35
C ARG A 632 11.11 6.25 -10.80
N ALA A 633 12.36 6.68 -10.87
CA ALA A 633 12.73 8.01 -11.35
C ALA A 633 12.30 8.23 -12.81
N ALA A 634 12.48 7.24 -13.68
CA ALA A 634 12.03 7.30 -15.07
C ALA A 634 10.50 7.40 -15.16
N TYR A 635 9.76 6.60 -14.38
CA TYR A 635 8.30 6.66 -14.31
C TYR A 635 7.82 8.06 -13.92
N TYR A 636 8.36 8.63 -12.85
CA TYR A 636 7.92 9.95 -12.39
C TYR A 636 8.31 11.08 -13.37
N ARG A 637 9.43 10.97 -14.09
CA ARG A 637 9.77 11.92 -15.15
C ARG A 637 8.74 11.85 -16.29
N VAL A 638 8.37 10.67 -16.74
CA VAL A 638 7.34 10.48 -17.77
C VAL A 638 5.98 11.00 -17.27
N PHE A 639 5.62 10.71 -16.02
CA PHE A 639 4.37 11.19 -15.43
C PHE A 639 4.34 12.74 -15.36
N ALA A 640 5.43 13.40 -14.92
CA ALA A 640 5.53 14.85 -14.85
C ALA A 640 5.31 15.49 -16.23
N GLN A 641 5.93 14.93 -17.26
CA GLN A 641 5.78 15.41 -18.64
C GLN A 641 4.38 15.17 -19.19
N PHE A 642 3.78 14.01 -18.85
CA PHE A 642 2.40 13.73 -19.23
C PHE A 642 1.46 14.78 -18.61
N LEU A 643 1.56 15.07 -17.30
CA LEU A 643 0.75 16.11 -16.66
C LEU A 643 0.96 17.49 -17.31
N THR A 644 2.20 17.84 -17.63
CA THR A 644 2.53 19.10 -18.30
C THR A 644 1.87 19.18 -19.68
N SER A 645 1.78 18.08 -20.40
CA SER A 645 1.14 18.02 -21.74
C SER A 645 -0.39 18.16 -21.70
N LEU A 646 -1.00 18.00 -20.52
CA LEU A 646 -2.46 18.13 -20.32
C LEU A 646 -2.93 19.54 -19.94
N ARG A 647 -2.01 20.49 -19.77
CA ARG A 647 -2.32 21.89 -19.46
C ARG A 647 -2.98 22.65 -20.60
#